data_2108a05380c205d67c747586f72a7ab1
#
_entry.id   2108a05380c205d67c747586f72a7ab1
#
_cell.length_a   1.000
_cell.length_b   1.000
_cell.length_c   1.000
_cell.angle_alpha   90.00
_cell.angle_beta   90.00
_cell.angle_gamma   90.00
#
_symmetry.space_group_name_H-M   'P 1'
#
loop_
_entity.id
_entity.type
_entity.pdbx_description
1 polymer ?
#
loop_
_entity_poly.entity_id
_entity_poly.type
_entity_poly.pdbx_seq_one_letter_code
_entity_poly.pdbx_strand_id
1 'polypeptide(L)'
;MIQLESLRQTADEMLSGIHAGEELKRRVLFEAQAVEKLPQVADEMLSGLTGDKLQQKTMELLSITYSLNGPKVASAEKKQLAKWTDAERSQNREALLRAVLDESAPLPQAVASAVGELTGSERAAALMQLFLVSANAENEPLPTDHVNSLKKAARNAEARISAYEMTADGSVSLLSQLLISHSRTAILLGILLALDIALLFLMLYKDHSWHLDFKWAIILLIVDFMLVFQVLPMVYLIIKAFFPEGSFTFDVFQRLYTYQMNLGALKNTLIAATVTMVLGTLIAFPLAWLVGRTNLFGKKFFRSLFVLTYMVPPYVGAMAWLRLLNPNVGTMNQFFRLIFGLGDTPGPLNIYTLGGLIWVLTTFYYPYAFITISRAMEKMDPSLEEASRISGASPLLTVFRITLPMISPSLIAGALLVFVAAMSCYGIPSIIGAPGKVHTVTTRIIEYNGLGAQGISDATGLAVFLMALAILILYLSDFVVARKQYITVSGKSTRPNIVDLGKWRVPLTVLVSLFATIVVLIPFATILTTSFKIDVGKSLFDPENFTLTQWQTIFSRSETMSCLKNSLIFGVITASVGIVVACTMSYLLQRTRIRGRKLPDFLITLGSGTPSVVIALGLIMTMKGDFGVNIYNTAYIMIVAYLIKYLMMGMRTVVSAMSQIHVSLEECSQISGASWTRTMFKITGPLIFPSIAAGWFLIFIPS
;
A
#
# COMPACT_ATOMS: atom_id res chain seq x y z
N MET A 1 -37.66 7.36 31.39
CA MET A 1 -37.92 8.07 30.12
C MET A 1 -37.66 9.54 30.35
N ILE A 2 -36.37 9.86 30.52
CA ILE A 2 -35.95 11.20 30.92
C ILE A 2 -35.69 11.96 29.61
N GLN A 3 -36.65 12.89 29.30
CA GLN A 3 -36.38 14.13 28.55
C GLN A 3 -35.61 14.03 27.22
N LEU A 4 -35.84 13.02 26.41
CA LEU A 4 -35.51 13.06 24.99
C LEU A 4 -36.27 14.16 24.25
N GLU A 5 -37.52 14.45 24.70
CA GLU A 5 -38.31 15.59 24.23
C GLU A 5 -37.67 16.94 24.58
N SER A 6 -37.08 17.08 25.78
CA SER A 6 -36.45 18.34 26.15
C SER A 6 -35.12 18.58 25.39
N LEU A 7 -34.34 17.53 25.05
CA LEU A 7 -33.20 17.66 24.21
C LEU A 7 -33.56 18.06 22.77
N ARG A 8 -34.67 17.54 22.26
CA ARG A 8 -35.20 17.91 20.95
C ARG A 8 -35.71 19.37 20.97
N GLN A 9 -36.44 19.75 22.03
CA GLN A 9 -36.93 21.11 22.21
C GLN A 9 -35.78 22.12 22.38
N THR A 10 -34.75 21.78 23.12
CA THR A 10 -33.54 22.59 23.26
C THR A 10 -32.77 22.71 21.94
N ALA A 11 -32.72 21.64 21.14
CA ALA A 11 -32.11 21.67 19.81
C ALA A 11 -32.90 22.56 18.84
N ASP A 12 -34.23 22.48 18.86
CA ASP A 12 -35.11 23.33 18.04
C ASP A 12 -35.08 24.80 18.47
N GLU A 13 -35.02 25.08 19.78
CA GLU A 13 -34.85 26.44 20.33
C GLU A 13 -33.47 27.03 19.98
N MET A 14 -32.39 26.25 20.04
CA MET A 14 -31.06 26.67 19.61
C MET A 14 -31.00 26.95 18.09
N LEU A 15 -31.74 26.22 17.28
CA LEU A 15 -31.81 26.42 15.84
C LEU A 15 -32.57 27.68 15.43
N SER A 16 -33.60 28.10 16.22
CA SER A 16 -34.47 29.23 15.89
C SER A 16 -33.87 30.61 16.25
N GLY A 17 -32.86 30.67 17.10
CA GLY A 17 -32.32 31.95 17.66
C GLY A 17 -30.90 32.35 17.26
N ILE A 18 -30.17 31.51 16.50
CA ILE A 18 -28.72 31.73 16.32
C ILE A 18 -28.36 31.91 14.84
N HIS A 19 -27.75 33.03 14.49
CA HIS A 19 -26.84 33.18 13.37
C HIS A 19 -25.51 32.45 13.68
N ALA A 20 -25.60 31.19 14.08
CA ALA A 20 -24.43 30.33 14.25
C ALA A 20 -23.95 29.86 12.91
N GLY A 21 -22.64 29.78 12.72
CA GLY A 21 -22.05 29.32 11.47
C GLY A 21 -22.59 27.92 11.07
N GLU A 22 -22.60 27.64 9.78
CA GLU A 22 -23.14 26.40 9.17
C GLU A 22 -22.70 25.12 9.88
N GLU A 23 -21.53 25.10 10.47
CA GLU A 23 -20.96 23.96 11.17
C GLU A 23 -21.66 23.67 12.52
N LEU A 24 -22.09 24.70 13.24
CA LEU A 24 -22.84 24.53 14.49
C LEU A 24 -24.26 24.06 14.22
N LYS A 25 -24.90 24.55 13.14
CA LYS A 25 -26.22 24.09 12.71
C LYS A 25 -26.18 22.61 12.31
N ARG A 26 -25.15 22.20 11.53
CA ARG A 26 -24.93 20.79 11.16
C ARG A 26 -24.77 19.91 12.39
N ARG A 27 -24.03 20.38 13.38
CA ARG A 27 -23.73 19.64 14.61
C ARG A 27 -25.00 19.42 15.45
N VAL A 28 -25.81 20.45 15.64
CA VAL A 28 -27.05 20.36 16.40
C VAL A 28 -28.09 19.49 15.73
N LEU A 29 -28.26 19.60 14.41
CA LEU A 29 -29.16 18.73 13.63
C LEU A 29 -28.71 17.27 13.62
N PHE A 30 -27.41 17.03 13.57
CA PHE A 30 -26.81 15.69 13.65
C PHE A 30 -27.09 15.04 15.02
N GLU A 31 -26.90 15.77 16.11
CA GLU A 31 -27.18 15.30 17.47
C GLU A 31 -28.68 15.02 17.67
N ALA A 32 -29.56 15.91 17.19
CA ALA A 32 -31.00 15.73 17.28
C ALA A 32 -31.54 14.49 16.54
N GLN A 33 -30.99 14.19 15.34
CA GLN A 33 -31.44 13.02 14.57
C GLN A 33 -30.82 11.70 15.04
N ALA A 34 -29.63 11.72 15.62
CA ALA A 34 -29.04 10.56 16.28
C ALA A 34 -29.86 10.18 17.52
N VAL A 35 -30.39 11.17 18.25
CA VAL A 35 -31.28 11.01 19.41
C VAL A 35 -32.64 10.44 19.01
N GLU A 36 -33.16 10.73 17.82
CA GLU A 36 -34.46 10.17 17.34
C GLU A 36 -34.50 8.63 17.27
N LYS A 37 -33.36 8.00 16.98
CA LYS A 37 -33.26 6.53 16.94
C LYS A 37 -32.86 5.90 18.27
N LEU A 38 -32.39 6.69 19.21
CA LEU A 38 -31.96 6.21 20.53
C LEU A 38 -33.09 5.51 21.31
N PRO A 39 -34.38 5.97 21.29
CA PRO A 39 -35.47 5.26 21.98
C PRO A 39 -35.65 3.83 21.52
N GLN A 40 -35.58 3.56 20.21
CA GLN A 40 -35.78 2.20 19.67
C GLN A 40 -34.63 1.26 20.10
N VAL A 41 -33.41 1.75 20.08
CA VAL A 41 -32.20 0.99 20.51
C VAL A 41 -32.23 0.86 22.05
N ALA A 42 -32.66 1.92 22.76
CA ALA A 42 -32.75 1.90 24.21
C ALA A 42 -33.82 0.90 24.71
N ASP A 43 -35.00 0.87 24.10
CA ASP A 43 -36.06 -0.07 24.46
C ASP A 43 -35.62 -1.53 24.26
N GLU A 44 -34.84 -1.80 23.21
CA GLU A 44 -34.33 -3.13 22.93
C GLU A 44 -33.25 -3.57 23.93
N MET A 45 -32.37 -2.65 24.32
CA MET A 45 -31.23 -2.92 25.20
C MET A 45 -31.54 -2.77 26.70
N LEU A 46 -32.52 -1.94 27.06
CA LEU A 46 -32.87 -1.67 28.44
C LEU A 46 -33.99 -2.58 28.94
N SER A 47 -34.65 -3.35 28.06
CA SER A 47 -35.68 -4.31 28.41
C SER A 47 -35.15 -5.36 29.38
N GLY A 48 -35.73 -5.44 30.59
CA GLY A 48 -35.34 -6.41 31.62
C GLY A 48 -34.21 -5.96 32.56
N LEU A 49 -33.65 -4.77 32.39
CA LEU A 49 -32.66 -4.19 33.31
C LEU A 49 -33.35 -3.35 34.39
N THR A 50 -32.86 -3.41 35.65
CA THR A 50 -33.38 -2.64 36.77
C THR A 50 -32.20 -2.02 37.59
N GLY A 51 -32.49 -0.92 38.31
CA GLY A 51 -31.56 -0.28 39.24
C GLY A 51 -30.31 0.27 38.54
N ASP A 52 -29.13 0.05 39.17
CA ASP A 52 -27.86 0.62 38.71
C ASP A 52 -27.47 0.19 37.29
N LYS A 53 -27.80 -1.06 36.88
CA LYS A 53 -27.52 -1.59 35.54
C LYS A 53 -28.33 -0.85 34.47
N LEU A 54 -29.58 -0.54 34.73
CA LEU A 54 -30.43 0.25 33.83
C LEU A 54 -29.87 1.65 33.66
N GLN A 55 -29.52 2.30 34.77
CA GLN A 55 -28.95 3.64 34.76
C GLN A 55 -27.61 3.71 34.01
N GLN A 56 -26.77 2.72 34.24
CA GLN A 56 -25.46 2.61 33.59
C GLN A 56 -25.60 2.40 32.06
N LYS A 57 -26.46 1.49 31.62
CA LYS A 57 -26.68 1.24 30.18
C LYS A 57 -27.33 2.45 29.48
N THR A 58 -28.25 3.14 30.16
CA THR A 58 -28.85 4.38 29.64
C THR A 58 -27.77 5.46 29.41
N MET A 59 -26.84 5.61 30.36
CA MET A 59 -25.74 6.58 30.22
C MET A 59 -24.74 6.19 29.15
N GLU A 60 -24.48 4.91 28.99
CA GLU A 60 -23.62 4.40 27.89
C GLU A 60 -24.24 4.70 26.51
N LEU A 61 -25.54 4.51 26.35
CA LEU A 61 -26.30 4.85 25.13
C LEU A 61 -26.27 6.36 24.84
N LEU A 62 -26.48 7.20 25.85
CA LEU A 62 -26.40 8.66 25.72
C LEU A 62 -24.96 9.10 25.39
N SER A 63 -23.94 8.47 25.95
CA SER A 63 -22.54 8.81 25.69
C SER A 63 -22.13 8.59 24.24
N ILE A 64 -22.75 7.65 23.53
CA ILE A 64 -22.46 7.41 22.10
C ILE A 64 -22.91 8.59 21.26
N THR A 65 -24.02 9.21 21.57
CA THR A 65 -24.53 10.40 20.87
C THR A 65 -23.66 11.62 21.13
N TYR A 66 -23.16 11.79 22.35
CA TYR A 66 -22.30 12.92 22.72
C TYR A 66 -20.83 12.71 22.40
N SER A 67 -20.31 11.46 22.43
CA SER A 67 -18.89 11.16 22.17
C SER A 67 -18.48 11.32 20.72
N LEU A 68 -19.44 11.32 19.79
CA LEU A 68 -19.15 11.52 18.37
C LEU A 68 -18.61 12.92 18.06
N ASN A 69 -18.98 13.96 18.88
CA ASN A 69 -18.64 15.36 18.61
C ASN A 69 -18.23 16.18 19.86
N GLY A 70 -18.07 15.56 21.04
CA GLY A 70 -17.68 16.25 22.26
C GLY A 70 -16.22 16.64 22.34
N PRO A 71 -15.86 17.68 23.12
CA PRO A 71 -14.48 18.05 23.36
C PRO A 71 -13.71 16.89 24.01
N LYS A 72 -12.47 16.66 23.57
CA LYS A 72 -11.60 15.64 24.17
C LYS A 72 -11.13 16.13 25.54
N VAL A 73 -11.56 15.48 26.61
CA VAL A 73 -11.05 15.70 27.96
C VAL A 73 -9.56 15.34 28.01
N ALA A 74 -8.74 16.20 28.59
CA ALA A 74 -7.29 16.02 28.60
C ALA A 74 -6.88 14.69 29.27
N SER A 75 -5.85 14.07 28.74
CA SER A 75 -5.37 12.74 29.20
C SER A 75 -4.90 12.72 30.65
N ALA A 76 -4.49 13.88 31.19
CA ALA A 76 -4.07 14.04 32.58
C ALA A 76 -5.26 13.95 33.53
N GLU A 77 -6.37 14.57 33.19
CA GLU A 77 -7.62 14.57 33.99
C GLU A 77 -8.25 13.18 33.99
N LYS A 78 -8.24 12.47 32.86
CA LYS A 78 -8.66 11.05 32.79
C LYS A 78 -7.86 10.16 33.73
N LYS A 79 -6.55 10.35 33.80
CA LYS A 79 -5.68 9.60 34.72
C LYS A 79 -5.91 9.94 36.18
N GLN A 80 -6.32 11.17 36.51
CA GLN A 80 -6.61 11.60 37.87
C GLN A 80 -7.93 11.03 38.37
N LEU A 81 -8.96 11.00 37.50
CA LEU A 81 -10.26 10.39 37.81
C LEU A 81 -10.17 8.86 37.95
N ALA A 82 -9.28 8.20 37.21
CA ALA A 82 -9.04 6.76 37.34
C ALA A 82 -8.42 6.35 38.68
N LYS A 83 -7.92 7.32 39.48
CA LYS A 83 -7.35 7.05 40.83
C LYS A 83 -8.36 7.11 41.95
N TRP A 84 -9.62 7.42 41.68
CA TRP A 84 -10.66 7.43 42.70
C TRP A 84 -10.85 6.04 43.33
N THR A 85 -11.03 6.01 44.64
CA THR A 85 -11.43 4.80 45.36
C THR A 85 -12.86 4.39 44.98
N ASP A 86 -13.23 3.14 45.19
CA ASP A 86 -14.57 2.65 44.81
C ASP A 86 -15.71 3.41 45.50
N ALA A 87 -15.51 3.87 46.75
CA ALA A 87 -16.45 4.73 47.47
C ALA A 87 -16.58 6.13 46.84
N GLU A 88 -15.46 6.77 46.50
CA GLU A 88 -15.44 8.06 45.82
C GLU A 88 -16.01 7.97 44.41
N ARG A 89 -15.79 6.86 43.70
CA ARG A 89 -16.39 6.60 42.39
C ARG A 89 -17.90 6.55 42.46
N SER A 90 -18.46 5.82 43.43
CA SER A 90 -19.89 5.69 43.60
C SER A 90 -20.56 7.04 43.93
N GLN A 91 -20.00 7.81 44.86
CA GLN A 91 -20.51 9.10 45.27
C GLN A 91 -20.42 10.17 44.17
N ASN A 92 -19.27 10.23 43.49
CA ASN A 92 -19.05 11.19 42.40
C ASN A 92 -19.81 10.83 41.13
N ARG A 93 -20.12 9.57 40.90
CA ARG A 93 -20.91 9.08 39.76
C ARG A 93 -22.35 9.63 39.78
N GLU A 94 -23.00 9.65 40.96
CA GLU A 94 -24.31 10.25 41.08
C GLU A 94 -24.29 11.77 40.89
N ALA A 95 -23.25 12.44 41.38
CA ALA A 95 -23.05 13.87 41.16
C ALA A 95 -22.80 14.22 39.69
N LEU A 96 -21.99 13.41 38.97
CA LEU A 96 -21.79 13.57 37.52
C LEU A 96 -23.09 13.37 36.73
N LEU A 97 -23.88 12.37 37.11
CA LEU A 97 -25.18 12.09 36.49
C LEU A 97 -26.15 13.27 36.67
N ARG A 98 -26.23 13.82 37.89
CA ARG A 98 -27.05 14.99 38.18
C ARG A 98 -26.62 16.21 37.40
N ALA A 99 -25.31 16.43 37.29
CA ALA A 99 -24.74 17.56 36.55
C ALA A 99 -24.93 17.47 35.01
N VAL A 100 -25.10 16.29 34.45
CA VAL A 100 -25.50 16.10 33.05
C VAL A 100 -26.96 16.48 32.82
N LEU A 101 -27.82 16.18 33.80
CA LEU A 101 -29.27 16.45 33.73
C LEU A 101 -29.65 17.86 34.14
N ASP A 102 -28.83 18.50 35.00
CA ASP A 102 -29.05 19.84 35.53
C ASP A 102 -27.72 20.61 35.50
N GLU A 103 -27.68 21.61 34.65
CA GLU A 103 -26.47 22.43 34.44
C GLU A 103 -26.07 23.24 35.71
N SER A 104 -27.03 23.45 36.62
CA SER A 104 -26.83 24.14 37.91
C SER A 104 -26.31 23.22 39.03
N ALA A 105 -26.28 21.91 38.83
CA ALA A 105 -25.86 20.97 39.85
C ALA A 105 -24.36 21.11 40.19
N PRO A 106 -24.02 21.04 41.50
CA PRO A 106 -22.64 21.19 41.94
C PRO A 106 -21.75 20.06 41.41
N LEU A 107 -20.63 20.43 40.80
CA LEU A 107 -19.63 19.48 40.27
C LEU A 107 -18.62 19.11 41.36
N PRO A 108 -18.17 17.81 41.39
CA PRO A 108 -17.03 17.42 42.19
C PRO A 108 -15.81 18.29 41.85
N GLN A 109 -15.04 18.70 42.85
CA GLN A 109 -13.91 19.64 42.70
C GLN A 109 -12.87 19.17 41.66
N ALA A 110 -12.65 17.86 41.54
CA ALA A 110 -11.75 17.23 40.55
C ALA A 110 -12.29 17.32 39.10
N VAL A 111 -13.59 17.57 38.92
CA VAL A 111 -14.26 17.63 37.60
C VAL A 111 -14.50 19.09 37.21
N ALA A 112 -14.68 19.98 38.19
CA ALA A 112 -14.96 21.40 37.98
C ALA A 112 -13.84 22.10 37.17
N SER A 113 -12.58 21.71 37.36
CA SER A 113 -11.45 22.26 36.62
C SER A 113 -11.44 21.81 35.14
N ALA A 114 -11.96 20.63 34.85
CA ALA A 114 -11.96 20.07 33.50
C ALA A 114 -13.15 20.53 32.64
N VAL A 115 -14.22 20.99 33.29
CA VAL A 115 -15.52 21.30 32.66
C VAL A 115 -15.93 22.75 32.85
N GLY A 116 -15.22 23.53 33.73
CA GLY A 116 -15.66 24.84 34.24
C GLY A 116 -15.89 25.94 33.20
N GLU A 117 -15.29 25.87 32.02
CA GLU A 117 -15.47 26.82 30.91
C GLU A 117 -16.45 26.33 29.83
N LEU A 118 -16.92 25.08 29.91
CA LEU A 118 -17.81 24.51 28.93
C LEU A 118 -19.26 24.74 29.30
N THR A 119 -20.11 25.02 28.31
CA THR A 119 -21.56 25.24 28.48
C THR A 119 -22.35 24.37 27.52
N GLY A 120 -23.63 24.13 27.84
CA GLY A 120 -24.58 23.42 26.98
C GLY A 120 -24.13 22.01 26.59
N SER A 121 -24.22 21.67 25.31
CA SER A 121 -23.91 20.34 24.79
C SER A 121 -22.44 19.93 24.97
N GLU A 122 -21.50 20.86 24.95
CA GLU A 122 -20.08 20.57 25.15
C GLU A 122 -19.76 20.17 26.60
N ARG A 123 -20.43 20.84 27.57
CA ARG A 123 -20.33 20.49 28.98
C ARG A 123 -20.94 19.10 29.23
N ALA A 124 -22.13 18.84 28.69
CA ALA A 124 -22.78 17.55 28.81
C ALA A 124 -21.95 16.40 28.24
N ALA A 125 -21.32 16.63 27.07
CA ALA A 125 -20.44 15.65 26.44
C ALA A 125 -19.16 15.38 27.25
N ALA A 126 -18.55 16.41 27.85
CA ALA A 126 -17.39 16.26 28.72
C ALA A 126 -17.74 15.50 30.00
N LEU A 127 -18.87 15.82 30.63
CA LEU A 127 -19.36 15.13 31.83
C LEU A 127 -19.68 13.65 31.55
N MET A 128 -20.24 13.35 30.38
CA MET A 128 -20.46 11.97 29.93
C MET A 128 -19.15 11.21 29.75
N GLN A 129 -18.15 11.80 29.13
CA GLN A 129 -16.83 11.17 28.98
C GLN A 129 -16.19 10.90 30.35
N LEU A 130 -16.33 11.82 31.28
CA LEU A 130 -15.80 11.64 32.64
C LEU A 130 -16.56 10.58 33.42
N PHE A 131 -17.89 10.50 33.24
CA PHE A 131 -18.71 9.43 33.80
C PHE A 131 -18.27 8.05 33.33
N LEU A 132 -18.04 7.88 32.02
CA LEU A 132 -17.54 6.63 31.45
C LEU A 132 -16.15 6.24 31.95
N VAL A 133 -15.26 7.22 32.13
CA VAL A 133 -13.92 6.97 32.68
C VAL A 133 -13.98 6.59 34.17
N SER A 134 -14.96 7.14 34.92
CA SER A 134 -15.17 6.83 36.35
C SER A 134 -15.93 5.52 36.58
N ALA A 135 -16.67 5.04 35.58
CA ALA A 135 -17.35 3.75 35.61
C ALA A 135 -16.33 2.61 35.58
N ASN A 136 -16.47 1.60 36.43
CA ASN A 136 -15.55 0.48 36.54
C ASN A 136 -15.43 -0.30 35.24
N ALA A 137 -14.25 -0.94 35.03
CA ALA A 137 -13.93 -1.79 33.88
C ALA A 137 -14.81 -3.06 33.74
N GLU A 138 -15.74 -3.31 34.66
CA GLU A 138 -16.69 -4.42 34.62
C GLU A 138 -17.90 -4.18 33.71
N ASN A 139 -17.97 -3.02 33.06
CA ASN A 139 -19.07 -2.72 32.15
C ASN A 139 -18.88 -3.45 30.83
N GLU A 140 -19.78 -4.35 30.49
CA GLU A 140 -19.85 -4.91 29.15
C GLU A 140 -20.03 -3.78 28.12
N PRO A 141 -19.13 -3.70 27.10
CA PRO A 141 -19.27 -2.69 26.05
C PRO A 141 -20.57 -2.89 25.29
N LEU A 142 -21.15 -1.80 24.76
CA LEU A 142 -22.30 -1.87 23.87
C LEU A 142 -22.01 -2.79 22.68
N PRO A 143 -22.96 -3.64 22.26
CA PRO A 143 -22.81 -4.48 21.08
C PRO A 143 -22.42 -3.64 19.86
N THR A 144 -21.38 -4.09 19.15
CA THR A 144 -20.81 -3.38 17.98
C THR A 144 -21.84 -3.06 16.90
N ASP A 145 -22.88 -3.90 16.77
CA ASP A 145 -23.96 -3.71 15.79
C ASP A 145 -24.83 -2.50 16.12
N HIS A 146 -25.12 -2.24 17.40
CA HIS A 146 -25.87 -1.07 17.83
C HIS A 146 -25.07 0.22 17.67
N VAL A 147 -23.79 0.20 18.01
CA VAL A 147 -22.85 1.33 17.77
C VAL A 147 -22.76 1.65 16.27
N ASN A 148 -22.65 0.62 15.43
CA ASN A 148 -22.60 0.79 14.00
C ASN A 148 -23.93 1.28 13.41
N SER A 149 -25.07 0.85 13.96
CA SER A 149 -26.39 1.33 13.56
C SER A 149 -26.58 2.81 13.87
N LEU A 150 -26.16 3.26 15.06
CA LEU A 150 -26.18 4.67 15.46
C LEU A 150 -25.24 5.52 14.58
N LYS A 151 -24.01 5.05 14.33
CA LYS A 151 -23.06 5.71 13.42
C LYS A 151 -23.60 5.82 12.00
N LYS A 152 -24.30 4.79 11.50
CA LYS A 152 -24.95 4.78 10.19
C LYS A 152 -26.12 5.75 10.13
N ALA A 153 -26.93 5.80 11.20
CA ALA A 153 -28.03 6.74 11.31
C ALA A 153 -27.53 8.19 11.32
N ALA A 154 -26.45 8.45 12.06
CA ALA A 154 -25.78 9.73 12.14
C ALA A 154 -25.26 10.20 10.77
N ARG A 155 -24.57 9.33 10.01
CA ARG A 155 -24.10 9.65 8.65
C ARG A 155 -25.24 9.91 7.67
N ASN A 156 -26.34 9.16 7.77
CA ASN A 156 -27.53 9.39 6.94
C ASN A 156 -28.22 10.73 7.26
N ALA A 157 -28.16 11.15 8.52
CA ALA A 157 -28.66 12.44 8.96
C ALA A 157 -27.82 13.59 8.38
N GLU A 158 -26.48 13.49 8.44
CA GLU A 158 -25.57 14.47 7.86
C GLU A 158 -25.76 14.62 6.35
N ALA A 159 -25.94 13.50 5.63
CA ALA A 159 -26.23 13.53 4.20
C ALA A 159 -27.58 14.20 3.87
N ARG A 160 -28.62 14.03 4.72
CA ARG A 160 -29.93 14.69 4.56
C ARG A 160 -29.82 16.18 4.83
N ILE A 161 -29.06 16.61 5.83
CA ILE A 161 -28.84 18.02 6.17
C ILE A 161 -28.13 18.76 5.04
N SER A 162 -27.04 18.19 4.53
CA SER A 162 -26.33 18.78 3.40
C SER A 162 -27.19 18.85 2.14
N ALA A 163 -28.12 17.93 1.91
CA ALA A 163 -29.10 17.97 0.84
C ALA A 163 -30.16 19.07 1.05
N TYR A 164 -30.59 19.29 2.29
CA TYR A 164 -31.60 20.31 2.63
C TYR A 164 -31.04 21.75 2.52
N GLU A 165 -29.78 21.96 2.91
CA GLU A 165 -29.10 23.26 2.82
C GLU A 165 -28.87 23.71 1.36
N MET A 166 -28.77 22.78 0.40
CA MET A 166 -28.62 23.10 -1.02
C MET A 166 -29.94 23.50 -1.70
N THR A 167 -31.08 23.33 -1.04
CA THR A 167 -32.42 23.55 -1.61
C THR A 167 -33.25 24.51 -0.76
N ALA A 168 -32.96 25.80 -0.88
CA ALA A 168 -33.69 26.85 -0.14
C ALA A 168 -35.20 26.97 -0.49
N ASP A 169 -35.68 26.28 -1.51
CA ASP A 169 -37.03 26.45 -2.07
C ASP A 169 -37.97 25.23 -1.97
N GLY A 170 -37.76 24.28 -1.09
CA GLY A 170 -38.79 23.31 -0.65
C GLY A 170 -39.46 22.39 -1.70
N SER A 171 -39.20 22.50 -2.99
CA SER A 171 -39.81 21.68 -4.05
C SER A 171 -38.80 20.87 -4.84
N VAL A 172 -38.19 19.88 -4.18
CA VAL A 172 -37.23 19.00 -4.88
C VAL A 172 -37.88 17.65 -5.17
N SER A 173 -37.86 17.23 -6.43
CA SER A 173 -38.33 15.92 -6.82
C SER A 173 -37.48 14.81 -6.16
N LEU A 174 -38.08 13.64 -5.91
CA LEU A 174 -37.38 12.48 -5.33
C LEU A 174 -36.11 12.12 -6.11
N LEU A 175 -36.09 12.39 -7.42
CA LEU A 175 -34.94 12.18 -8.31
C LEU A 175 -33.78 13.15 -7.99
N SER A 176 -34.11 14.41 -7.69
CA SER A 176 -33.07 15.40 -7.34
C SER A 176 -32.52 15.17 -5.95
N GLN A 177 -33.32 14.69 -5.00
CA GLN A 177 -32.85 14.27 -3.68
C GLN A 177 -31.90 13.06 -3.77
N LEU A 178 -32.21 12.06 -4.60
CA LEU A 178 -31.32 10.94 -4.89
C LEU A 178 -30.04 11.38 -5.59
N LEU A 179 -30.12 12.30 -6.55
CA LEU A 179 -28.97 12.84 -7.26
C LEU A 179 -28.06 13.67 -6.33
N ILE A 180 -28.61 14.43 -5.39
CA ILE A 180 -27.83 15.25 -4.45
C ILE A 180 -27.13 14.36 -3.40
N SER A 181 -27.87 13.40 -2.79
CA SER A 181 -27.31 12.49 -1.80
C SER A 181 -26.25 11.54 -2.35
N HIS A 182 -26.30 11.26 -3.66
CA HIS A 182 -25.35 10.39 -4.36
C HIS A 182 -24.62 11.14 -5.51
N SER A 183 -24.49 12.45 -5.40
CA SER A 183 -23.96 13.29 -6.48
C SER A 183 -22.58 12.84 -6.98
N ARG A 184 -21.68 12.50 -6.07
CA ARG A 184 -20.33 12.01 -6.45
C ARG A 184 -20.39 10.67 -7.16
N THR A 185 -21.27 9.76 -6.71
CA THR A 185 -21.51 8.46 -7.34
C THR A 185 -22.17 8.64 -8.73
N ALA A 186 -23.16 9.52 -8.83
CA ALA A 186 -23.83 9.82 -10.09
C ALA A 186 -22.88 10.48 -11.10
N ILE A 187 -22.04 11.41 -10.65
CA ILE A 187 -21.00 12.02 -11.48
C ILE A 187 -20.00 10.97 -11.97
N LEU A 188 -19.51 10.10 -11.08
CA LEU A 188 -18.59 9.03 -11.46
C LEU A 188 -19.20 8.09 -12.50
N LEU A 189 -20.43 7.61 -12.28
CA LEU A 189 -21.14 6.76 -13.22
C LEU A 189 -21.39 7.48 -14.56
N GLY A 190 -21.74 8.76 -14.53
CA GLY A 190 -21.92 9.57 -15.72
C GLY A 190 -20.61 9.75 -16.52
N ILE A 191 -19.47 9.94 -15.84
CA ILE A 191 -18.15 10.03 -16.48
C ILE A 191 -17.76 8.68 -17.08
N LEU A 192 -17.95 7.56 -16.36
CA LEU A 192 -17.65 6.23 -16.87
C LEU A 192 -18.49 5.91 -18.10
N LEU A 193 -19.80 6.15 -18.04
CA LEU A 193 -20.70 5.93 -19.16
C LEU A 193 -20.33 6.82 -20.37
N ALA A 194 -19.99 8.09 -20.15
CA ALA A 194 -19.55 8.98 -21.21
C ALA A 194 -18.23 8.53 -21.85
N LEU A 195 -17.28 8.05 -21.04
CA LEU A 195 -16.03 7.47 -21.52
C LEU A 195 -16.26 6.19 -22.31
N ASP A 196 -17.14 5.31 -21.83
CA ASP A 196 -17.50 4.07 -22.53
C ASP A 196 -18.14 4.37 -23.88
N ILE A 197 -19.09 5.30 -23.93
CA ILE A 197 -19.73 5.74 -25.18
C ILE A 197 -18.68 6.33 -26.10
N ALA A 198 -17.79 7.19 -25.62
CA ALA A 198 -16.72 7.80 -26.40
C ALA A 198 -15.73 6.76 -26.95
N LEU A 199 -15.33 5.81 -26.11
CA LEU A 199 -14.46 4.69 -26.50
C LEU A 199 -15.15 3.80 -27.53
N LEU A 200 -16.40 3.40 -27.30
CA LEU A 200 -17.20 2.64 -28.28
C LEU A 200 -17.32 3.39 -29.60
N PHE A 201 -17.65 4.68 -29.56
CA PHE A 201 -17.75 5.49 -30.77
C PHE A 201 -16.41 5.59 -31.54
N LEU A 202 -15.30 5.88 -30.84
CA LEU A 202 -13.97 5.92 -31.44
C LEU A 202 -13.56 4.57 -32.06
N MET A 203 -13.97 3.50 -31.43
CA MET A 203 -13.69 2.16 -31.87
C MET A 203 -14.51 1.79 -33.09
N LEU A 204 -15.82 2.00 -33.07
CA LEU A 204 -16.74 1.70 -34.17
C LEU A 204 -16.51 2.60 -35.38
N TYR A 205 -16.31 3.90 -35.17
CA TYR A 205 -16.08 4.87 -36.23
C TYR A 205 -14.84 4.57 -37.08
N LYS A 206 -13.79 4.09 -36.43
CA LYS A 206 -12.54 3.78 -37.11
C LYS A 206 -12.49 2.41 -37.79
N ASP A 207 -13.33 1.47 -37.38
CA ASP A 207 -13.27 0.07 -37.89
C ASP A 207 -14.27 -0.24 -38.99
N HIS A 208 -15.20 0.71 -39.34
CA HIS A 208 -16.29 0.55 -40.32
C HIS A 208 -17.14 -0.72 -40.16
N SER A 209 -16.96 -1.47 -39.03
CA SER A 209 -17.73 -2.66 -38.70
C SER A 209 -18.59 -2.39 -37.47
N TRP A 210 -19.87 -2.15 -37.68
CA TRP A 210 -20.87 -1.90 -36.61
C TRP A 210 -21.26 -3.16 -35.82
N HIS A 211 -20.37 -4.13 -35.71
CA HIS A 211 -20.62 -5.35 -34.93
C HIS A 211 -19.99 -5.23 -33.54
N LEU A 212 -20.84 -5.19 -32.51
CA LEU A 212 -20.45 -5.29 -31.10
C LEU A 212 -19.95 -6.70 -30.84
N ASP A 213 -18.64 -6.87 -30.76
CA ASP A 213 -18.01 -8.13 -30.36
C ASP A 213 -17.82 -8.15 -28.81
N PHE A 214 -18.07 -9.28 -28.17
CA PHE A 214 -17.89 -9.47 -26.73
C PHE A 214 -16.50 -9.04 -26.20
N LYS A 215 -15.49 -9.01 -27.06
CA LYS A 215 -14.13 -8.54 -26.76
C LYS A 215 -14.11 -7.07 -26.32
N TRP A 216 -15.05 -6.24 -26.78
CA TRP A 216 -15.18 -4.85 -26.39
C TRP A 216 -15.65 -4.69 -24.94
N ALA A 217 -16.64 -5.49 -24.56
CA ALA A 217 -17.14 -5.51 -23.19
C ALA A 217 -16.03 -5.84 -22.19
N ILE A 218 -15.13 -6.76 -22.56
CA ILE A 218 -13.99 -7.10 -21.71
C ILE A 218 -13.00 -5.92 -21.57
N ILE A 219 -12.71 -5.23 -22.68
CA ILE A 219 -11.82 -4.05 -22.65
C ILE A 219 -12.42 -2.98 -21.75
N LEU A 220 -13.71 -2.66 -21.91
CA LEU A 220 -14.40 -1.67 -21.10
C LEU A 220 -14.40 -2.07 -19.63
N LEU A 221 -14.75 -3.30 -19.30
CA LEU A 221 -14.73 -3.79 -17.92
C LEU A 221 -13.35 -3.61 -17.25
N ILE A 222 -12.26 -3.91 -17.97
CA ILE A 222 -10.90 -3.74 -17.45
C ILE A 222 -10.56 -2.26 -17.30
N VAL A 223 -10.95 -1.44 -18.28
CA VAL A 223 -10.75 0.01 -18.24
C VAL A 223 -11.51 0.62 -17.07
N ASP A 224 -12.80 0.28 -16.88
CA ASP A 224 -13.61 0.76 -15.78
C ASP A 224 -13.03 0.37 -14.42
N PHE A 225 -12.61 -0.89 -14.30
CA PHE A 225 -11.93 -1.34 -13.08
C PHE A 225 -10.70 -0.46 -12.78
N MET A 226 -9.87 -0.19 -13.80
CA MET A 226 -8.69 0.64 -13.62
C MET A 226 -9.04 2.12 -13.38
N LEU A 227 -10.09 2.64 -14.02
CA LEU A 227 -10.55 4.01 -13.81
C LEU A 227 -11.05 4.21 -12.36
N VAL A 228 -11.88 3.30 -11.86
CA VAL A 228 -12.48 3.40 -10.52
C VAL A 228 -11.44 3.16 -9.42
N PHE A 229 -10.63 2.12 -9.54
CA PHE A 229 -9.77 1.69 -8.44
C PHE A 229 -8.34 2.24 -8.51
N GLN A 230 -7.91 2.77 -9.65
CA GLN A 230 -6.57 3.30 -9.81
C GLN A 230 -6.56 4.79 -10.18
N VAL A 231 -7.26 5.17 -11.26
CA VAL A 231 -7.20 6.56 -11.76
C VAL A 231 -7.94 7.50 -10.82
N LEU A 232 -9.16 7.15 -10.40
CA LEU A 232 -9.94 7.95 -9.44
C LEU A 232 -9.19 8.23 -8.14
N PRO A 233 -8.58 7.24 -7.45
CA PRO A 233 -7.74 7.49 -6.29
C PRO A 233 -6.58 8.44 -6.56
N MET A 234 -5.88 8.30 -7.69
CA MET A 234 -4.77 9.18 -8.07
C MET A 234 -5.23 10.62 -8.32
N VAL A 235 -6.33 10.78 -9.08
CA VAL A 235 -6.92 12.09 -9.36
C VAL A 235 -7.42 12.74 -8.07
N TYR A 236 -8.03 11.96 -7.19
CA TYR A 236 -8.51 12.47 -5.91
C TYR A 236 -7.36 12.98 -5.01
N LEU A 237 -6.22 12.29 -4.99
CA LEU A 237 -5.02 12.77 -4.29
C LEU A 237 -4.53 14.10 -4.86
N ILE A 238 -4.51 14.24 -6.19
CA ILE A 238 -4.13 15.49 -6.86
C ILE A 238 -5.12 16.60 -6.48
N ILE A 239 -6.43 16.34 -6.56
CA ILE A 239 -7.44 17.32 -6.18
C ILE A 239 -7.25 17.74 -4.72
N LYS A 240 -7.07 16.80 -3.79
CA LYS A 240 -6.86 17.11 -2.37
C LYS A 240 -5.54 17.82 -2.08
N ALA A 241 -4.51 17.63 -2.88
CA ALA A 241 -3.25 18.36 -2.74
C ALA A 241 -3.35 19.82 -3.19
N PHE A 242 -4.14 20.11 -4.24
CA PHE A 242 -4.32 21.46 -4.79
C PHE A 242 -5.57 22.18 -4.26
N PHE A 243 -6.57 21.46 -3.76
CA PHE A 243 -7.83 21.97 -3.24
C PHE A 243 -8.15 21.35 -1.87
N PRO A 244 -7.30 21.53 -0.83
CA PRO A 244 -7.48 20.91 0.47
C PRO A 244 -8.82 21.27 1.13
N GLU A 245 -9.25 22.52 1.00
CA GLU A 245 -10.48 23.10 1.59
C GLU A 245 -11.45 23.60 0.51
N GLY A 246 -11.35 23.08 -0.71
CA GLY A 246 -12.21 23.49 -1.85
C GLY A 246 -11.71 24.71 -2.61
N SER A 247 -10.72 25.45 -2.11
CA SER A 247 -10.05 26.55 -2.79
C SER A 247 -8.70 26.11 -3.35
N PHE A 248 -8.35 26.62 -4.55
CA PHE A 248 -7.05 26.34 -5.13
C PHE A 248 -5.92 26.99 -4.34
N THR A 249 -4.95 26.19 -3.89
CA THR A 249 -3.79 26.70 -3.16
C THR A 249 -2.53 25.90 -3.42
N PHE A 250 -1.37 26.54 -3.30
CA PHE A 250 -0.05 25.91 -3.30
C PHE A 250 0.53 25.73 -1.88
N ASP A 251 -0.20 26.07 -0.84
CA ASP A 251 0.29 26.07 0.56
C ASP A 251 0.80 24.68 0.98
N VAL A 252 0.14 23.62 0.53
CA VAL A 252 0.57 22.23 0.78
C VAL A 252 1.99 22.02 0.27
N PHE A 253 2.26 22.43 -0.98
CA PHE A 253 3.58 22.30 -1.58
C PHE A 253 4.60 23.24 -0.97
N GLN A 254 4.21 24.46 -0.58
CA GLN A 254 5.07 25.39 0.14
C GLN A 254 5.52 24.77 1.47
N ARG A 255 4.63 24.16 2.24
CA ARG A 255 4.97 23.45 3.48
C ARG A 255 5.94 22.28 3.28
N LEU A 256 5.93 21.62 2.11
CA LEU A 256 6.90 20.55 1.82
C LEU A 256 8.35 21.08 1.82
N TYR A 257 8.57 22.32 1.41
CA TYR A 257 9.90 22.95 1.36
C TYR A 257 10.26 23.76 2.60
N THR A 258 9.28 24.30 3.32
CA THR A 258 9.52 25.12 4.52
C THR A 258 9.72 24.27 5.77
N TYR A 259 9.05 23.11 5.85
CA TYR A 259 9.20 22.22 7.01
C TYR A 259 10.49 21.39 6.86
N GLN A 260 11.47 21.61 7.75
CA GLN A 260 12.78 20.94 7.67
C GLN A 260 12.69 19.42 7.63
N MET A 261 11.75 18.83 8.36
CA MET A 261 11.56 17.37 8.37
C MET A 261 11.08 16.85 7.00
N ASN A 262 10.21 17.58 6.30
CA ASN A 262 9.76 17.21 4.96
C ASN A 262 10.87 17.36 3.93
N LEU A 263 11.59 18.50 3.99
CA LEU A 263 12.76 18.72 3.14
C LEU A 263 13.84 17.67 3.37
N GLY A 264 14.07 17.28 4.63
CA GLY A 264 14.96 16.18 5.00
C GLY A 264 14.52 14.85 4.39
N ALA A 265 13.22 14.53 4.48
CA ALA A 265 12.67 13.31 3.90
C ALA A 265 12.77 13.28 2.36
N LEU A 266 12.53 14.41 1.69
CA LEU A 266 12.73 14.55 0.24
C LEU A 266 14.20 14.30 -0.15
N LYS A 267 15.13 14.95 0.52
CA LYS A 267 16.59 14.78 0.29
C LYS A 267 17.02 13.34 0.54
N ASN A 268 16.62 12.75 1.69
CA ASN A 268 16.97 11.37 2.03
C ASN A 268 16.43 10.38 1.01
N THR A 269 15.19 10.56 0.53
CA THR A 269 14.61 9.69 -0.49
C THR A 269 15.36 9.77 -1.80
N LEU A 270 15.66 10.98 -2.29
CA LEU A 270 16.38 11.17 -3.54
C LEU A 270 17.82 10.64 -3.46
N ILE A 271 18.53 10.93 -2.37
CA ILE A 271 19.90 10.44 -2.14
C ILE A 271 19.88 8.90 -2.05
N ALA A 272 19.01 8.34 -1.20
CA ALA A 272 18.92 6.90 -1.03
C ALA A 272 18.57 6.19 -2.35
N ALA A 273 17.58 6.66 -3.08
CA ALA A 273 17.19 6.07 -4.37
C ALA A 273 18.30 6.19 -5.42
N THR A 274 18.94 7.36 -5.54
CA THR A 274 20.02 7.58 -6.53
C THR A 274 21.25 6.74 -6.21
N VAL A 275 21.70 6.74 -4.96
CA VAL A 275 22.89 5.96 -4.58
C VAL A 275 22.59 4.46 -4.68
N THR A 276 21.41 4.01 -4.26
CA THR A 276 20.97 2.62 -4.45
C THR A 276 20.93 2.23 -5.92
N MET A 277 20.43 3.09 -6.81
CA MET A 277 20.43 2.88 -8.26
C MET A 277 21.85 2.66 -8.80
N VAL A 278 22.76 3.55 -8.44
CA VAL A 278 24.17 3.49 -8.90
C VAL A 278 24.84 2.22 -8.35
N LEU A 279 24.82 2.01 -7.05
CA LEU A 279 25.46 0.85 -6.42
C LEU A 279 24.83 -0.46 -6.87
N GLY A 280 23.48 -0.52 -6.90
CA GLY A 280 22.75 -1.70 -7.37
C GLY A 280 23.08 -2.07 -8.81
N THR A 281 23.21 -1.09 -9.71
CA THR A 281 23.58 -1.32 -11.10
C THR A 281 25.06 -1.72 -11.26
N LEU A 282 25.95 -1.09 -10.51
CA LEU A 282 27.38 -1.45 -10.46
C LEU A 282 27.61 -2.87 -9.97
N ILE A 283 26.80 -3.36 -9.04
CA ILE A 283 26.84 -4.75 -8.56
C ILE A 283 26.18 -5.69 -9.59
N ALA A 284 25.02 -5.31 -10.10
CA ALA A 284 24.23 -6.16 -10.99
C ALA A 284 24.93 -6.47 -12.32
N PHE A 285 25.61 -5.49 -12.92
CA PHE A 285 26.25 -5.67 -14.22
C PHE A 285 27.35 -6.74 -14.22
N PRO A 286 28.39 -6.67 -13.35
CA PRO A 286 29.40 -7.72 -13.28
C PRO A 286 28.84 -9.09 -12.95
N LEU A 287 27.89 -9.16 -12.00
CA LEU A 287 27.26 -10.43 -11.64
C LEU A 287 26.49 -11.03 -12.82
N ALA A 288 25.72 -10.22 -13.55
CA ALA A 288 24.98 -10.67 -14.73
C ALA A 288 25.93 -11.15 -15.84
N TRP A 289 27.04 -10.44 -16.05
CA TRP A 289 28.05 -10.85 -17.03
C TRP A 289 28.75 -12.16 -16.62
N LEU A 290 29.22 -12.27 -15.37
CA LEU A 290 29.90 -13.46 -14.87
C LEU A 290 29.02 -14.71 -14.96
N VAL A 291 27.76 -14.59 -14.54
CA VAL A 291 26.81 -15.71 -14.52
C VAL A 291 26.29 -16.04 -15.93
N GLY A 292 26.08 -15.03 -16.78
CA GLY A 292 25.46 -15.19 -18.10
C GLY A 292 26.46 -15.54 -19.23
N ARG A 293 27.66 -14.95 -19.18
CA ARG A 293 28.61 -14.96 -20.31
C ARG A 293 29.92 -15.68 -20.05
N THR A 294 30.14 -16.24 -18.85
CA THR A 294 31.43 -16.88 -18.52
C THR A 294 31.27 -18.35 -18.10
N ASN A 295 32.42 -19.03 -17.99
CA ASN A 295 32.51 -20.39 -17.47
C ASN A 295 32.65 -20.45 -15.94
N LEU A 296 32.10 -19.49 -15.20
CA LEU A 296 32.10 -19.44 -13.74
C LEU A 296 31.58 -20.75 -13.12
N PHE A 297 32.24 -21.26 -12.06
CA PHE A 297 31.74 -22.42 -11.32
C PHE A 297 30.39 -22.12 -10.67
N GLY A 298 29.43 -23.05 -10.74
CA GLY A 298 28.14 -22.89 -10.07
C GLY A 298 27.25 -21.76 -10.59
N LYS A 299 27.47 -21.25 -11.81
CA LYS A 299 26.73 -20.10 -12.36
C LYS A 299 25.21 -20.23 -12.31
N LYS A 300 24.67 -21.46 -12.49
CA LYS A 300 23.22 -21.69 -12.38
C LYS A 300 22.71 -21.51 -10.95
N PHE A 301 23.48 -21.97 -9.97
CA PHE A 301 23.19 -21.80 -8.55
C PHE A 301 23.20 -20.32 -8.17
N PHE A 302 24.28 -19.57 -8.51
CA PHE A 302 24.36 -18.15 -8.22
C PHE A 302 23.24 -17.35 -8.88
N ARG A 303 22.88 -17.68 -10.12
CA ARG A 303 21.76 -17.05 -10.81
C ARG A 303 20.45 -17.21 -10.03
N SER A 304 20.14 -18.43 -9.60
CA SER A 304 18.93 -18.71 -8.80
C SER A 304 18.99 -18.00 -7.46
N LEU A 305 20.15 -17.99 -6.80
CA LEU A 305 20.33 -17.35 -5.50
C LEU A 305 20.13 -15.82 -5.56
N PHE A 306 20.65 -15.15 -6.61
CA PHE A 306 20.48 -13.71 -6.79
C PHE A 306 19.03 -13.33 -7.12
N VAL A 307 18.33 -14.17 -7.87
CA VAL A 307 16.90 -13.98 -8.14
C VAL A 307 16.05 -14.24 -6.88
N LEU A 308 16.47 -15.17 -6.02
CA LEU A 308 15.76 -15.49 -4.77
C LEU A 308 15.64 -14.26 -3.86
N THR A 309 16.65 -13.40 -3.81
CA THR A 309 16.61 -12.16 -3.01
C THR A 309 15.45 -11.24 -3.43
N TYR A 310 15.10 -11.23 -4.72
CA TYR A 310 13.94 -10.49 -5.23
C TYR A 310 12.58 -10.99 -4.69
N MET A 311 12.50 -12.28 -4.35
CA MET A 311 11.25 -12.92 -3.89
C MET A 311 10.99 -12.68 -2.40
N VAL A 312 11.97 -12.19 -1.65
CA VAL A 312 11.83 -11.95 -0.21
C VAL A 312 11.24 -10.57 0.03
N PRO A 313 10.22 -10.44 0.91
CA PRO A 313 9.68 -9.14 1.26
C PRO A 313 10.76 -8.20 1.81
N PRO A 314 10.88 -6.95 1.32
CA PRO A 314 11.91 -6.01 1.78
C PRO A 314 11.91 -5.76 3.29
N TYR A 315 10.75 -5.84 3.92
CA TYR A 315 10.58 -5.72 5.37
C TYR A 315 11.35 -6.80 6.14
N VAL A 316 11.22 -8.06 5.70
CA VAL A 316 11.94 -9.21 6.30
C VAL A 316 13.44 -9.03 6.14
N GLY A 317 13.87 -8.56 4.98
CA GLY A 317 15.27 -8.27 4.76
C GLY A 317 15.83 -7.15 5.62
N ALA A 318 15.06 -6.09 5.84
CA ALA A 318 15.44 -5.04 6.77
C ALA A 318 15.64 -5.58 8.18
N MET A 319 14.75 -6.48 8.63
CA MET A 319 14.90 -7.15 9.93
C MET A 319 16.16 -8.02 10.01
N ALA A 320 16.52 -8.73 8.94
CA ALA A 320 17.75 -9.51 8.87
C ALA A 320 18.99 -8.64 9.10
N TRP A 321 19.09 -7.55 8.34
CA TRP A 321 20.20 -6.60 8.43
C TRP A 321 20.20 -5.85 9.76
N LEU A 322 19.02 -5.54 10.32
CA LEU A 322 18.89 -4.99 11.65
C LEU A 322 19.51 -5.92 12.72
N ARG A 323 19.25 -7.22 12.63
CA ARG A 323 19.83 -8.22 13.53
C ARG A 323 21.34 -8.38 13.38
N LEU A 324 21.87 -8.11 12.21
CA LEU A 324 23.31 -8.16 11.95
C LEU A 324 24.05 -6.90 12.42
N LEU A 325 23.52 -5.71 12.09
CA LEU A 325 24.24 -4.46 12.17
C LEU A 325 23.71 -3.48 13.24
N ASN A 326 22.79 -3.94 14.12
CA ASN A 326 22.36 -3.12 15.26
C ASN A 326 23.57 -2.79 16.15
N PRO A 327 23.82 -1.51 16.49
CA PRO A 327 25.02 -1.12 17.24
C PRO A 327 25.11 -1.78 18.62
N ASN A 328 23.97 -2.07 19.27
CA ASN A 328 23.95 -2.61 20.63
C ASN A 328 23.92 -4.15 20.68
N VAL A 329 23.07 -4.76 19.88
CA VAL A 329 22.77 -6.21 19.93
C VAL A 329 23.05 -6.95 18.62
N GLY A 330 23.57 -6.28 17.60
CA GLY A 330 23.83 -6.88 16.30
C GLY A 330 24.91 -7.94 16.33
N THR A 331 24.67 -9.09 15.70
CA THR A 331 25.57 -10.24 15.70
C THR A 331 26.97 -9.90 15.17
N MET A 332 27.05 -9.08 14.08
CA MET A 332 28.34 -8.63 13.57
C MET A 332 29.05 -7.69 14.54
N ASN A 333 28.31 -6.84 15.23
CA ASN A 333 28.88 -5.96 16.23
C ASN A 333 29.35 -6.73 17.48
N GLN A 334 28.63 -7.79 17.87
CA GLN A 334 29.11 -8.70 18.94
C GLN A 334 30.42 -9.36 18.54
N PHE A 335 30.54 -9.81 17.28
CA PHE A 335 31.78 -10.39 16.74
C PHE A 335 32.93 -9.37 16.75
N PHE A 336 32.70 -8.12 16.33
CA PHE A 336 33.72 -7.07 16.37
C PHE A 336 34.12 -6.70 17.80
N ARG A 337 33.18 -6.67 18.75
CA ARG A 337 33.50 -6.45 20.17
C ARG A 337 34.44 -7.52 20.71
N LEU A 338 34.15 -8.78 20.36
CA LEU A 338 34.99 -9.91 20.77
C LEU A 338 36.42 -9.80 20.20
N ILE A 339 36.56 -9.48 18.91
CA ILE A 339 37.88 -9.40 18.27
C ILE A 339 38.67 -8.19 18.71
N PHE A 340 38.02 -7.02 18.82
CA PHE A 340 38.69 -5.76 19.12
C PHE A 340 38.70 -5.42 20.63
N GLY A 341 38.14 -6.26 21.49
CA GLY A 341 38.09 -6.03 22.92
C GLY A 341 37.30 -4.78 23.33
N LEU A 342 36.22 -4.42 22.63
CA LEU A 342 35.50 -3.17 22.80
C LEU A 342 34.57 -3.15 24.05
N GLY A 343 34.50 -4.24 24.82
CA GLY A 343 33.60 -4.35 25.97
C GLY A 343 32.12 -4.12 25.62
N ASP A 344 31.37 -3.44 26.48
CA ASP A 344 29.94 -3.18 26.32
C ASP A 344 29.64 -1.89 25.52
N THR A 345 30.65 -1.28 24.89
CA THR A 345 30.43 -0.10 24.05
C THR A 345 29.63 -0.46 22.80
N PRO A 346 28.86 0.47 22.21
CA PRO A 346 28.20 0.23 20.93
C PRO A 346 29.22 -0.21 19.86
N GLY A 347 28.85 -1.20 19.06
CA GLY A 347 29.73 -1.72 18.00
C GLY A 347 29.95 -0.69 16.88
N PRO A 348 30.99 -0.88 16.05
CA PRO A 348 31.39 0.08 15.00
C PRO A 348 30.39 0.21 13.87
N LEU A 349 29.51 -0.78 13.66
CA LEU A 349 28.52 -0.76 12.59
C LEU A 349 27.19 -0.23 13.12
N ASN A 350 26.70 0.86 12.52
CA ASN A 350 25.41 1.41 12.86
C ASN A 350 24.49 1.43 11.64
N ILE A 351 23.47 0.56 11.67
CA ILE A 351 22.50 0.46 10.59
C ILE A 351 21.49 1.63 10.57
N TYR A 352 21.28 2.31 11.70
CA TYR A 352 20.31 3.40 11.84
C TYR A 352 20.82 4.72 11.23
N THR A 353 21.44 4.64 10.08
CA THR A 353 22.00 5.78 9.33
C THR A 353 21.47 5.78 7.92
N LEU A 354 21.59 6.91 7.21
CA LEU A 354 21.30 6.96 5.78
C LEU A 354 22.17 5.97 4.98
N GLY A 355 23.43 5.77 5.37
CA GLY A 355 24.32 4.77 4.77
C GLY A 355 23.82 3.33 5.00
N GLY A 356 23.36 3.01 6.22
CA GLY A 356 22.76 1.72 6.53
C GLY A 356 21.46 1.48 5.75
N LEU A 357 20.61 2.51 5.63
CA LEU A 357 19.42 2.47 4.80
C LEU A 357 19.77 2.17 3.32
N ILE A 358 20.75 2.90 2.75
CA ILE A 358 21.21 2.70 1.36
C ILE A 358 21.79 1.30 1.16
N TRP A 359 22.58 0.81 2.11
CA TRP A 359 23.12 -0.55 2.08
C TRP A 359 22.02 -1.60 1.92
N VAL A 360 21.01 -1.54 2.79
CA VAL A 360 19.93 -2.52 2.76
C VAL A 360 19.08 -2.36 1.51
N LEU A 361 18.75 -1.15 1.09
CA LEU A 361 18.06 -0.90 -0.19
C LEU A 361 18.83 -1.50 -1.37
N THR A 362 20.17 -1.31 -1.39
CA THR A 362 21.02 -1.82 -2.46
C THR A 362 21.00 -3.36 -2.51
N THR A 363 21.14 -4.01 -1.36
CA THR A 363 21.15 -5.48 -1.27
C THR A 363 19.81 -6.12 -1.66
N PHE A 364 18.70 -5.38 -1.57
CA PHE A 364 17.37 -5.87 -1.94
C PHE A 364 16.92 -5.48 -3.36
N TYR A 365 17.44 -4.39 -3.90
CA TYR A 365 16.98 -3.90 -5.21
C TYR A 365 17.96 -4.12 -6.37
N TYR A 366 19.23 -4.51 -6.12
CA TYR A 366 20.14 -4.89 -7.22
C TYR A 366 19.58 -6.00 -8.14
N PRO A 367 18.73 -6.97 -7.66
CA PRO A 367 18.19 -8.00 -8.53
C PRO A 367 17.31 -7.48 -9.67
N TYR A 368 16.67 -6.30 -9.51
CA TYR A 368 15.91 -5.67 -10.59
C TYR A 368 16.77 -5.35 -11.80
N ALA A 369 17.93 -4.73 -11.57
CA ALA A 369 18.92 -4.48 -12.62
C ALA A 369 19.54 -5.81 -13.11
N PHE A 370 19.88 -6.73 -12.20
CA PHE A 370 20.48 -8.02 -12.54
C PHE A 370 19.61 -8.83 -13.51
N ILE A 371 18.31 -8.96 -13.23
CA ILE A 371 17.36 -9.71 -14.08
C ILE A 371 17.24 -9.03 -15.45
N THR A 372 17.13 -7.71 -15.48
CA THR A 372 16.98 -6.92 -16.72
C THR A 372 18.22 -7.03 -17.60
N ILE A 373 19.40 -6.87 -17.01
CA ILE A 373 20.70 -6.97 -17.69
C ILE A 373 20.97 -8.40 -18.16
N SER A 374 20.70 -9.42 -17.31
CA SER A 374 20.89 -10.82 -17.67
C SER A 374 20.06 -11.23 -18.88
N ARG A 375 18.77 -10.81 -18.91
CA ARG A 375 17.88 -11.09 -20.05
C ARG A 375 18.34 -10.39 -21.33
N ALA A 376 18.87 -9.17 -21.23
CA ALA A 376 19.42 -8.47 -22.38
C ALA A 376 20.67 -9.16 -22.94
N MET A 377 21.56 -9.61 -22.06
CA MET A 377 22.76 -10.37 -22.45
C MET A 377 22.41 -11.72 -23.13
N GLU A 378 21.35 -12.41 -22.64
CA GLU A 378 20.91 -13.67 -23.26
C GLU A 378 20.40 -13.49 -24.69
N LYS A 379 19.77 -12.35 -24.98
CA LYS A 379 19.22 -12.03 -26.32
C LYS A 379 20.22 -11.40 -27.27
N MET A 380 21.41 -11.02 -26.79
CA MET A 380 22.43 -10.38 -27.58
C MET A 380 23.14 -11.39 -28.49
N ASP A 381 23.32 -11.05 -29.79
CA ASP A 381 24.04 -11.87 -30.76
C ASP A 381 25.53 -12.02 -30.35
N PRO A 382 26.01 -13.26 -30.16
CA PRO A 382 27.37 -13.49 -29.75
C PRO A 382 28.42 -13.19 -30.88
N SER A 383 27.99 -13.14 -32.14
CA SER A 383 28.87 -12.94 -33.30
C SER A 383 29.69 -11.64 -33.21
N LEU A 384 29.13 -10.58 -32.65
CA LEU A 384 29.86 -9.32 -32.46
C LEU A 384 30.96 -9.41 -31.42
N GLU A 385 30.75 -10.16 -30.34
CA GLU A 385 31.80 -10.43 -29.34
C GLU A 385 32.88 -11.33 -29.93
N GLU A 386 32.50 -12.32 -30.76
CA GLU A 386 33.44 -13.21 -31.48
C GLU A 386 34.29 -12.45 -32.49
N ALA A 387 33.70 -11.58 -33.30
CA ALA A 387 34.41 -10.74 -34.25
C ALA A 387 35.45 -9.82 -33.55
N SER A 388 35.05 -9.25 -32.39
CA SER A 388 35.95 -8.45 -31.56
C SER A 388 37.19 -9.27 -31.09
N ARG A 389 36.94 -10.50 -30.65
CA ARG A 389 37.99 -11.40 -30.16
C ARG A 389 38.92 -11.88 -31.30
N ILE A 390 38.34 -12.19 -32.45
CA ILE A 390 39.11 -12.53 -33.66
C ILE A 390 40.00 -11.35 -34.06
N SER A 391 39.54 -10.11 -33.88
CA SER A 391 40.32 -8.88 -34.11
C SER A 391 41.36 -8.60 -33.02
N GLY A 392 41.61 -9.52 -32.08
CA GLY A 392 42.63 -9.42 -31.04
C GLY A 392 42.22 -8.63 -29.78
N ALA A 393 40.98 -8.25 -29.64
CA ALA A 393 40.51 -7.53 -28.43
C ALA A 393 40.48 -8.44 -27.19
N SER A 394 40.97 -7.92 -26.07
CA SER A 394 40.86 -8.61 -24.78
C SER A 394 39.39 -8.74 -24.33
N PRO A 395 39.04 -9.73 -23.48
CA PRO A 395 37.66 -9.91 -22.98
C PRO A 395 37.11 -8.65 -22.32
N LEU A 396 37.90 -7.94 -21.53
CA LEU A 396 37.48 -6.68 -20.89
C LEU A 396 37.20 -5.58 -21.90
N LEU A 397 38.08 -5.44 -22.92
CA LEU A 397 37.87 -4.45 -23.97
C LEU A 397 36.61 -4.72 -24.77
N THR A 398 36.32 -5.99 -25.07
CA THR A 398 35.07 -6.43 -25.71
C THR A 398 33.86 -6.06 -24.85
N VAL A 399 33.93 -6.29 -23.55
CA VAL A 399 32.84 -5.92 -22.62
C VAL A 399 32.57 -4.42 -22.67
N PHE A 400 33.59 -3.58 -22.56
CA PHE A 400 33.39 -2.12 -22.50
C PHE A 400 33.04 -1.50 -23.87
N ARG A 401 33.57 -2.01 -24.98
CA ARG A 401 33.39 -1.41 -26.31
C ARG A 401 32.22 -2.02 -27.10
N ILE A 402 31.78 -3.25 -26.78
CA ILE A 402 30.73 -3.94 -27.51
C ILE A 402 29.56 -4.32 -26.60
N THR A 403 29.80 -5.13 -25.57
CA THR A 403 28.71 -5.67 -24.73
C THR A 403 27.97 -4.56 -24.00
N LEU A 404 28.69 -3.67 -23.31
CA LEU A 404 28.12 -2.58 -22.52
C LEU A 404 27.34 -1.56 -23.37
N PRO A 405 27.82 -1.05 -24.51
CA PRO A 405 27.03 -0.20 -25.40
C PRO A 405 25.78 -0.87 -25.93
N MET A 406 25.86 -2.14 -26.31
CA MET A 406 24.71 -2.88 -26.84
C MET A 406 23.59 -3.09 -25.82
N ILE A 407 23.94 -3.39 -24.57
CA ILE A 407 22.96 -3.59 -23.51
C ILE A 407 22.61 -2.29 -22.76
N SER A 408 23.22 -1.15 -23.14
CA SER A 408 23.05 0.13 -22.44
C SER A 408 21.56 0.55 -22.26
N PRO A 409 20.64 0.33 -23.21
CA PRO A 409 19.22 0.62 -22.98
C PRO A 409 18.63 -0.21 -21.83
N SER A 410 18.95 -1.51 -21.80
CA SER A 410 18.47 -2.41 -20.74
C SER A 410 19.16 -2.15 -19.41
N LEU A 411 20.42 -1.72 -19.43
CA LEU A 411 21.14 -1.31 -18.22
C LEU A 411 20.52 -0.05 -17.61
N ILE A 412 20.24 0.97 -18.43
CA ILE A 412 19.58 2.21 -17.97
C ILE A 412 18.17 1.91 -17.48
N ALA A 413 17.38 1.11 -18.22
CA ALA A 413 16.05 0.70 -17.79
C ALA A 413 16.08 -0.06 -16.46
N GLY A 414 17.02 -0.99 -16.29
CA GLY A 414 17.23 -1.70 -15.03
C GLY A 414 17.62 -0.77 -13.88
N ALA A 415 18.51 0.19 -14.13
CA ALA A 415 18.90 1.21 -13.16
C ALA A 415 17.70 2.07 -12.72
N LEU A 416 16.89 2.55 -13.66
CA LEU A 416 15.70 3.34 -13.38
C LEU A 416 14.65 2.54 -12.61
N LEU A 417 14.51 1.24 -12.88
CA LEU A 417 13.65 0.34 -12.08
C LEU A 417 14.14 0.23 -10.63
N VAL A 418 15.46 0.12 -10.41
CA VAL A 418 16.04 0.15 -9.04
C VAL A 418 15.74 1.47 -8.36
N PHE A 419 15.87 2.60 -9.06
CA PHE A 419 15.53 3.92 -8.52
C PHE A 419 14.07 3.99 -8.05
N VAL A 420 13.12 3.63 -8.93
CA VAL A 420 11.68 3.67 -8.60
C VAL A 420 11.35 2.73 -7.45
N ALA A 421 11.93 1.52 -7.44
CA ALA A 421 11.71 0.55 -6.38
C ALA A 421 12.24 1.05 -5.02
N ALA A 422 13.45 1.61 -4.99
CA ALA A 422 14.05 2.16 -3.78
C ALA A 422 13.30 3.39 -3.26
N MET A 423 12.92 4.30 -4.15
CA MET A 423 12.15 5.51 -3.84
C MET A 423 10.77 5.17 -3.27
N SER A 424 10.14 4.12 -3.79
CA SER A 424 8.77 3.71 -3.41
C SER A 424 8.74 2.80 -2.19
N CYS A 425 9.90 2.37 -1.68
CA CYS A 425 9.99 1.46 -0.56
C CYS A 425 9.54 2.13 0.74
N TYR A 426 8.62 1.47 1.44
CA TYR A 426 8.22 1.85 2.81
C TYR A 426 8.85 0.92 3.85
N GLY A 427 8.87 -0.40 3.60
CA GLY A 427 9.23 -1.41 4.58
C GLY A 427 10.64 -1.27 5.16
N ILE A 428 11.65 -1.01 4.32
CA ILE A 428 13.04 -0.83 4.79
C ILE A 428 13.19 0.50 5.57
N PRO A 429 12.73 1.65 5.04
CA PRO A 429 12.80 2.91 5.79
C PRO A 429 12.03 2.91 7.11
N SER A 430 10.92 2.19 7.21
CA SER A 430 10.14 2.12 8.46
C SER A 430 10.88 1.36 9.57
N ILE A 431 11.65 0.32 9.22
CA ILE A 431 12.40 -0.50 10.18
C ILE A 431 13.74 0.15 10.57
N ILE A 432 14.44 0.73 9.61
CA ILE A 432 15.82 1.20 9.77
C ILE A 432 15.86 2.72 9.90
N GLY A 433 15.16 3.42 9.00
CA GLY A 433 15.24 4.86 8.90
C GLY A 433 14.51 5.57 10.05
N ALA A 434 13.27 5.18 10.33
CA ALA A 434 12.46 5.85 11.36
C ALA A 434 13.10 5.82 12.76
N PRO A 435 13.61 4.67 13.27
CA PRO A 435 14.33 4.65 14.54
C PRO A 435 15.62 5.47 14.53
N GLY A 436 16.28 5.56 13.36
CA GLY A 436 17.48 6.37 13.15
C GLY A 436 17.20 7.84 12.88
N LYS A 437 15.94 8.29 12.94
CA LYS A 437 15.49 9.66 12.56
C LYS A 437 15.83 10.01 11.11
N VAL A 438 16.03 9.01 10.25
CA VAL A 438 16.23 9.16 8.80
C VAL A 438 14.89 8.94 8.11
N HIS A 439 14.06 9.97 8.07
CA HIS A 439 12.76 9.90 7.43
C HIS A 439 12.89 9.93 5.91
N THR A 440 12.02 9.18 5.24
CA THR A 440 11.80 9.22 3.79
C THR A 440 10.41 9.73 3.47
N VAL A 441 10.13 10.06 2.21
CA VAL A 441 8.80 10.52 1.79
C VAL A 441 7.74 9.47 2.11
N THR A 442 8.02 8.19 1.89
CA THR A 442 7.07 7.10 2.17
C THR A 442 6.75 6.96 3.66
N THR A 443 7.73 7.10 4.56
CA THR A 443 7.49 7.08 6.01
C THR A 443 6.71 8.31 6.46
N ARG A 444 7.00 9.50 5.90
CA ARG A 444 6.26 10.73 6.23
C ARG A 444 4.81 10.69 5.77
N ILE A 445 4.50 10.12 4.60
CA ILE A 445 3.11 9.94 4.15
C ILE A 445 2.32 9.14 5.18
N ILE A 446 2.88 8.04 5.69
CA ILE A 446 2.19 7.19 6.68
C ILE A 446 2.07 7.90 8.04
N GLU A 447 3.11 8.61 8.49
CA GLU A 447 3.06 9.41 9.70
C GLU A 447 1.95 10.47 9.63
N TYR A 448 1.87 11.24 8.54
CA TYR A 448 0.83 12.24 8.33
C TYR A 448 -0.57 11.61 8.22
N ASN A 449 -0.71 10.49 7.54
CA ASN A 449 -1.98 9.76 7.49
C ASN A 449 -2.45 9.31 8.89
N GLY A 450 -1.51 8.98 9.79
CA GLY A 450 -1.78 8.64 11.19
C GLY A 450 -2.28 9.81 12.04
N LEU A 451 -2.05 11.05 11.63
CA LEU A 451 -2.57 12.26 12.29
C LEU A 451 -4.04 12.54 11.92
N GLY A 452 -4.68 11.71 11.12
CA GLY A 452 -6.06 11.87 10.70
C GLY A 452 -6.29 13.10 9.81
N ALA A 453 -7.39 13.80 10.01
CA ALA A 453 -7.80 14.92 9.14
C ALA A 453 -6.74 16.04 9.04
N GLN A 454 -6.01 16.30 10.14
CA GLN A 454 -4.98 17.35 10.18
C GLN A 454 -3.77 17.04 9.29
N GLY A 455 -3.41 15.77 9.14
CA GLY A 455 -2.25 15.35 8.34
C GLY A 455 -2.55 15.00 6.89
N ILE A 456 -3.82 14.78 6.53
CA ILE A 456 -4.21 14.29 5.20
C ILE A 456 -3.71 15.20 4.08
N SER A 457 -3.79 16.51 4.24
CA SER A 457 -3.36 17.49 3.26
C SER A 457 -1.86 17.35 2.93
N ASP A 458 -1.01 17.26 3.95
CA ASP A 458 0.44 17.10 3.78
C ASP A 458 0.80 15.70 3.25
N ALA A 459 0.08 14.65 3.69
CA ALA A 459 0.21 13.32 3.14
C ALA A 459 -0.09 13.28 1.63
N THR A 460 -1.15 13.97 1.18
CA THR A 460 -1.52 14.03 -0.24
C THR A 460 -0.49 14.80 -1.07
N GLY A 461 0.05 15.91 -0.55
CA GLY A 461 1.10 16.66 -1.22
C GLY A 461 2.37 15.85 -1.45
N LEU A 462 2.83 15.12 -0.42
CA LEU A 462 3.98 14.20 -0.53
C LEU A 462 3.68 13.03 -1.49
N ALA A 463 2.46 12.50 -1.47
CA ALA A 463 2.04 11.42 -2.36
C ALA A 463 2.04 11.86 -3.84
N VAL A 464 1.52 13.08 -4.13
CA VAL A 464 1.51 13.65 -5.48
C VAL A 464 2.94 13.91 -5.97
N PHE A 465 3.83 14.42 -5.12
CA PHE A 465 5.25 14.58 -5.45
C PHE A 465 5.89 13.23 -5.82
N LEU A 466 5.69 12.21 -4.99
CA LEU A 466 6.26 10.87 -5.20
C LEU A 466 5.71 10.23 -6.48
N MET A 467 4.41 10.40 -6.74
CA MET A 467 3.74 9.92 -7.95
C MET A 467 4.28 10.62 -9.21
N ALA A 468 4.39 11.93 -9.19
CA ALA A 468 4.92 12.70 -10.31
C ALA A 468 6.35 12.29 -10.68
N LEU A 469 7.19 12.10 -9.66
CA LEU A 469 8.56 11.63 -9.83
C LEU A 469 8.60 10.20 -10.40
N ALA A 470 7.76 9.29 -9.92
CA ALA A 470 7.67 7.92 -10.44
C ALA A 470 7.24 7.90 -11.91
N ILE A 471 6.21 8.67 -12.29
CA ILE A 471 5.73 8.79 -13.67
C ILE A 471 6.83 9.36 -14.58
N LEU A 472 7.54 10.40 -14.13
CA LEU A 472 8.66 10.98 -14.88
C LEU A 472 9.75 9.96 -15.16
N ILE A 473 10.14 9.18 -14.16
CA ILE A 473 11.19 8.16 -14.30
C ILE A 473 10.74 7.02 -15.23
N LEU A 474 9.49 6.59 -15.13
CA LEU A 474 8.95 5.58 -16.06
C LEU A 474 8.94 6.10 -17.50
N TYR A 475 8.50 7.33 -17.71
CA TYR A 475 8.54 7.96 -19.04
C TYR A 475 9.97 8.04 -19.60
N LEU A 476 10.95 8.43 -18.76
CA LEU A 476 12.35 8.45 -19.14
C LEU A 476 12.87 7.04 -19.49
N SER A 477 12.47 6.02 -18.73
CA SER A 477 12.83 4.63 -19.02
C SER A 477 12.31 4.17 -20.38
N ASP A 478 11.03 4.40 -20.66
CA ASP A 478 10.42 4.02 -21.93
C ASP A 478 11.05 4.79 -23.10
N PHE A 479 11.33 6.08 -22.92
CA PHE A 479 11.97 6.91 -23.93
C PHE A 479 13.39 6.40 -24.29
N VAL A 480 14.18 6.01 -23.29
CA VAL A 480 15.54 5.47 -23.51
C VAL A 480 15.48 4.13 -24.23
N VAL A 481 14.57 3.24 -23.83
CA VAL A 481 14.39 1.93 -24.44
C VAL A 481 13.90 2.07 -25.91
N ALA A 482 12.95 2.97 -26.16
CA ALA A 482 12.37 3.18 -27.50
C ALA A 482 13.42 3.72 -28.50
N ARG A 483 14.34 4.61 -28.06
CA ARG A 483 15.32 5.26 -28.96
C ARG A 483 16.47 4.36 -29.38
N LYS A 484 16.80 3.32 -28.60
CA LYS A 484 17.97 2.46 -28.85
C LYS A 484 17.58 1.00 -29.01
N GLN A 485 16.57 0.72 -29.84
CA GLN A 485 16.29 -0.66 -30.24
C GLN A 485 17.37 -1.11 -31.24
N TYR A 486 18.38 -1.80 -30.76
CA TYR A 486 19.26 -2.56 -31.64
C TYR A 486 18.48 -3.78 -32.16
N ILE A 487 18.10 -3.72 -33.44
CA ILE A 487 17.43 -4.85 -34.11
C ILE A 487 18.46 -5.97 -34.21
N THR A 488 18.35 -6.99 -33.38
CA THR A 488 19.11 -8.21 -33.54
C THR A 488 18.48 -9.01 -34.69
N VAL A 489 19.10 -8.90 -35.87
CA VAL A 489 18.65 -9.57 -37.11
C VAL A 489 19.14 -11.02 -37.09
N SER A 490 18.85 -11.84 -36.10
CA SER A 490 19.15 -13.26 -36.21
C SER A 490 17.93 -14.11 -35.83
N GLY A 491 17.32 -14.68 -36.87
CA GLY A 491 16.24 -15.67 -36.74
C GLY A 491 16.69 -17.05 -36.28
N LYS A 492 17.92 -17.22 -35.82
CA LYS A 492 18.43 -18.48 -35.26
C LYS A 492 18.83 -18.30 -33.81
N SER A 493 18.30 -19.16 -32.95
CA SER A 493 18.75 -19.30 -31.56
C SER A 493 20.22 -19.71 -31.53
N THR A 494 21.11 -18.73 -31.47
CA THR A 494 22.56 -18.98 -31.31
C THR A 494 22.85 -19.21 -29.83
N ARG A 495 23.60 -20.28 -29.52
CA ARG A 495 24.06 -20.55 -28.16
C ARG A 495 24.96 -19.39 -27.71
N PRO A 496 24.74 -18.84 -26.50
CA PRO A 496 25.58 -17.75 -26.02
C PRO A 496 27.05 -18.19 -25.99
N ASN A 497 27.92 -17.35 -26.54
CA ASN A 497 29.35 -17.59 -26.45
C ASN A 497 29.82 -17.47 -24.99
N ILE A 498 30.49 -18.49 -24.50
CA ILE A 498 31.00 -18.58 -23.14
C ILE A 498 32.45 -18.12 -23.12
N VAL A 499 32.72 -17.03 -22.45
CA VAL A 499 34.06 -16.51 -22.22
C VAL A 499 34.76 -17.41 -21.21
N ASP A 500 35.93 -17.93 -21.60
CA ASP A 500 36.80 -18.65 -20.67
C ASP A 500 37.57 -17.66 -19.79
N LEU A 501 37.39 -17.78 -18.49
CA LEU A 501 38.04 -16.96 -17.47
C LEU A 501 39.50 -17.39 -17.20
N GLY A 502 39.93 -18.55 -17.68
CA GLY A 502 41.25 -19.09 -17.47
C GLY A 502 41.68 -19.05 -15.99
N LYS A 503 42.78 -18.41 -15.69
CA LYS A 503 43.35 -18.27 -14.30
C LYS A 503 42.42 -17.50 -13.36
N TRP A 504 41.53 -16.64 -13.89
CA TRP A 504 40.60 -15.82 -13.10
C TRP A 504 39.35 -16.56 -12.69
N ARG A 505 39.11 -17.77 -13.17
CA ARG A 505 37.91 -18.55 -12.89
C ARG A 505 37.72 -18.81 -11.40
N VAL A 506 38.76 -19.26 -10.71
CA VAL A 506 38.72 -19.55 -9.27
C VAL A 506 38.60 -18.26 -8.45
N PRO A 507 39.45 -17.24 -8.60
CA PRO A 507 39.33 -15.98 -7.85
C PRO A 507 37.95 -15.32 -8.00
N LEU A 508 37.43 -15.24 -9.22
CA LEU A 508 36.12 -14.66 -9.48
C LEU A 508 34.95 -15.51 -8.90
N THR A 509 35.10 -16.83 -8.92
CA THR A 509 34.09 -17.70 -8.24
C THR A 509 34.11 -17.47 -6.73
N VAL A 510 35.30 -17.35 -6.13
CA VAL A 510 35.42 -17.02 -4.71
C VAL A 510 34.82 -15.65 -4.38
N LEU A 511 35.09 -14.63 -5.20
CA LEU A 511 34.51 -13.30 -5.03
C LEU A 511 32.98 -13.31 -5.09
N VAL A 512 32.41 -14.01 -6.10
CA VAL A 512 30.95 -14.16 -6.26
C VAL A 512 30.37 -14.96 -5.11
N SER A 513 31.06 -16.00 -4.63
CA SER A 513 30.65 -16.79 -3.46
C SER A 513 30.65 -15.95 -2.19
N LEU A 514 31.69 -15.13 -1.99
CA LEU A 514 31.79 -14.23 -0.84
C LEU A 514 30.65 -13.20 -0.86
N PHE A 515 30.38 -12.58 -2.03
CA PHE A 515 29.26 -11.67 -2.19
C PHE A 515 27.92 -12.36 -1.88
N ALA A 516 27.68 -13.53 -2.44
CA ALA A 516 26.47 -14.31 -2.21
C ALA A 516 26.32 -14.68 -0.72
N THR A 517 27.40 -15.03 -0.07
CA THR A 517 27.42 -15.37 1.37
C THR A 517 27.06 -14.14 2.21
N ILE A 518 27.71 -13.01 1.99
CA ILE A 518 27.51 -11.78 2.79
C ILE A 518 26.12 -11.20 2.54
N VAL A 519 25.72 -11.08 1.27
CA VAL A 519 24.50 -10.33 0.90
C VAL A 519 23.24 -11.17 0.98
N VAL A 520 23.35 -12.48 0.77
CA VAL A 520 22.17 -13.36 0.73
C VAL A 520 22.18 -14.36 1.91
N LEU A 521 23.20 -15.22 1.99
CA LEU A 521 23.16 -16.34 2.92
C LEU A 521 23.21 -15.91 4.41
N ILE A 522 24.09 -14.99 4.77
CA ILE A 522 24.22 -14.52 6.16
C ILE A 522 22.94 -13.85 6.68
N PRO A 523 22.31 -12.89 5.96
CA PRO A 523 21.06 -12.31 6.40
C PRO A 523 19.94 -13.35 6.59
N PHE A 524 19.79 -14.29 5.67
CA PHE A 524 18.78 -15.36 5.79
C PHE A 524 19.10 -16.32 6.95
N ALA A 525 20.35 -16.73 7.08
CA ALA A 525 20.78 -17.56 8.20
C ALA A 525 20.53 -16.85 9.56
N THR A 526 20.75 -15.53 9.61
CA THR A 526 20.50 -14.73 10.82
C THR A 526 19.04 -14.71 11.21
N ILE A 527 18.11 -14.53 10.25
CA ILE A 527 16.67 -14.61 10.55
C ILE A 527 16.31 -16.00 11.06
N LEU A 528 16.77 -17.03 10.34
CA LEU A 528 16.48 -18.41 10.70
C LEU A 528 17.02 -18.74 12.11
N THR A 529 18.27 -18.44 12.38
CA THR A 529 18.86 -18.70 13.71
C THR A 529 18.21 -17.85 14.80
N THR A 530 17.86 -16.60 14.53
CA THR A 530 17.16 -15.73 15.48
C THR A 530 15.78 -16.27 15.84
N SER A 531 15.10 -16.95 14.91
CA SER A 531 13.77 -17.53 15.16
C SER A 531 13.79 -18.67 16.20
N PHE A 532 14.96 -19.24 16.47
CA PHE A 532 15.17 -20.28 17.50
C PHE A 532 15.76 -19.74 18.80
N LYS A 533 15.93 -18.43 18.97
CA LYS A 533 16.51 -17.85 20.17
C LYS A 533 15.47 -17.45 21.22
N ILE A 534 15.80 -17.64 22.50
CA ILE A 534 15.07 -17.09 23.64
C ILE A 534 15.35 -15.60 23.76
N ASP A 535 16.63 -15.24 23.80
CA ASP A 535 17.11 -13.86 23.92
C ASP A 535 18.02 -13.50 22.74
N VAL A 536 17.62 -12.49 22.00
CA VAL A 536 18.35 -12.02 20.82
C VAL A 536 19.67 -11.34 21.19
N GLY A 537 19.77 -10.79 22.39
CA GLY A 537 20.98 -10.13 22.91
C GLY A 537 22.11 -11.09 23.27
N LYS A 538 21.78 -12.34 23.57
CA LYS A 538 22.79 -13.37 23.91
C LYS A 538 23.52 -13.90 22.68
N SER A 539 24.72 -14.48 22.94
CA SER A 539 25.55 -15.06 21.86
C SER A 539 24.81 -16.07 20.99
N LEU A 540 25.20 -16.14 19.72
CA LEU A 540 24.73 -17.16 18.77
C LEU A 540 25.15 -18.59 19.19
N PHE A 541 26.23 -18.73 19.94
CA PHE A 541 26.84 -20.01 20.26
C PHE A 541 26.48 -20.51 21.68
N ASP A 542 25.55 -19.82 22.35
CA ASP A 542 25.05 -20.26 23.69
C ASP A 542 23.96 -21.34 23.49
N PRO A 543 24.23 -22.62 23.86
CA PRO A 543 23.27 -23.72 23.68
C PRO A 543 21.96 -23.51 24.44
N GLU A 544 22.01 -22.85 25.61
CA GLU A 544 20.86 -22.60 26.48
C GLU A 544 19.92 -21.55 25.89
N ASN A 545 20.37 -20.80 24.86
CA ASN A 545 19.60 -19.77 24.21
C ASN A 545 18.72 -20.31 23.08
N PHE A 546 18.74 -21.60 22.76
CA PHE A 546 17.94 -22.18 21.68
C PHE A 546 16.64 -22.78 22.20
N THR A 547 15.52 -22.43 21.50
CA THR A 547 14.18 -22.90 21.84
C THR A 547 13.30 -23.04 20.62
N LEU A 548 12.32 -23.93 20.67
CA LEU A 548 11.21 -24.02 19.71
C LEU A 548 9.97 -23.25 20.19
N THR A 549 10.02 -22.66 21.38
CA THR A 549 8.86 -21.97 21.99
C THR A 549 8.32 -20.84 21.11
N GLN A 550 9.19 -20.13 20.40
CA GLN A 550 8.75 -19.06 19.47
C GLN A 550 7.87 -19.61 18.35
N TRP A 551 8.28 -20.75 17.77
CA TRP A 551 7.51 -21.44 16.74
C TRP A 551 6.18 -21.99 17.28
N GLN A 552 6.20 -22.62 18.45
CA GLN A 552 5.00 -23.09 19.13
C GLN A 552 4.04 -21.94 19.40
N THR A 553 4.55 -20.82 19.91
CA THR A 553 3.75 -19.61 20.18
C THR A 553 3.10 -19.05 18.90
N ILE A 554 3.84 -18.99 17.80
CA ILE A 554 3.31 -18.53 16.51
C ILE A 554 2.14 -19.41 16.05
N PHE A 555 2.30 -20.73 16.12
CA PHE A 555 1.27 -21.67 15.65
C PHE A 555 0.10 -21.83 16.65
N SER A 556 0.29 -21.52 17.93
CA SER A 556 -0.79 -21.58 18.93
C SER A 556 -1.64 -20.32 18.99
N ARG A 557 -1.14 -19.16 18.54
CA ARG A 557 -1.89 -17.90 18.55
C ARG A 557 -2.88 -17.86 17.41
N SER A 558 -4.18 -17.77 17.74
CA SER A 558 -5.27 -17.68 16.77
C SER A 558 -5.15 -16.46 15.82
N GLU A 559 -4.67 -15.32 16.36
CA GLU A 559 -4.44 -14.10 15.58
C GLU A 559 -3.38 -14.31 14.50
N THR A 560 -2.25 -14.94 14.82
CA THR A 560 -1.17 -15.22 13.87
C THR A 560 -1.64 -16.18 12.78
N MET A 561 -2.37 -17.23 13.16
CA MET A 561 -2.96 -18.16 12.20
C MET A 561 -3.99 -17.49 11.29
N SER A 562 -4.80 -16.58 11.82
CA SER A 562 -5.74 -15.80 11.04
C SER A 562 -5.02 -14.87 10.05
N CYS A 563 -3.94 -14.19 10.46
CA CYS A 563 -3.11 -13.37 9.58
C CYS A 563 -2.48 -14.19 8.45
N LEU A 564 -1.93 -15.37 8.77
CA LEU A 564 -1.34 -16.29 7.79
C LEU A 564 -2.40 -16.77 6.78
N LYS A 565 -3.54 -17.22 7.27
CA LYS A 565 -4.68 -17.65 6.45
C LYS A 565 -5.16 -16.53 5.53
N ASN A 566 -5.32 -15.32 6.05
CA ASN A 566 -5.77 -14.18 5.28
C ASN A 566 -4.76 -13.82 4.18
N SER A 567 -3.46 -13.79 4.48
CA SER A 567 -2.41 -13.53 3.50
C SER A 567 -2.44 -14.55 2.36
N LEU A 568 -2.55 -15.85 2.70
CA LEU A 568 -2.63 -16.92 1.69
C LEU A 568 -3.90 -16.79 0.83
N ILE A 569 -5.06 -16.56 1.45
CA ILE A 569 -6.34 -16.42 0.74
C ILE A 569 -6.30 -15.20 -0.20
N PHE A 570 -5.85 -14.04 0.29
CA PHE A 570 -5.81 -12.82 -0.53
C PHE A 570 -4.81 -12.97 -1.67
N GLY A 571 -3.64 -13.57 -1.42
CA GLY A 571 -2.66 -13.87 -2.46
C GLY A 571 -3.20 -14.82 -3.53
N VAL A 572 -3.85 -15.93 -3.13
CA VAL A 572 -4.45 -16.90 -4.07
C VAL A 572 -5.56 -16.24 -4.90
N ILE A 573 -6.47 -15.49 -4.28
CA ILE A 573 -7.55 -14.79 -4.99
C ILE A 573 -6.96 -13.78 -5.97
N THR A 574 -6.04 -12.95 -5.51
CA THR A 574 -5.39 -11.93 -6.36
C THR A 574 -4.67 -12.55 -7.54
N ALA A 575 -3.88 -13.61 -7.31
CA ALA A 575 -3.14 -14.27 -8.37
C ALA A 575 -4.06 -14.97 -9.37
N SER A 576 -5.14 -15.60 -8.88
CA SER A 576 -6.08 -16.32 -9.75
C SER A 576 -6.91 -15.36 -10.61
N VAL A 577 -7.43 -14.29 -10.04
CA VAL A 577 -8.10 -13.23 -10.80
C VAL A 577 -7.11 -12.52 -11.73
N GLY A 578 -5.95 -12.16 -11.20
CA GLY A 578 -4.91 -11.46 -11.96
C GLY A 578 -4.42 -12.22 -13.17
N ILE A 579 -4.20 -13.55 -13.05
CA ILE A 579 -3.73 -14.35 -14.20
C ILE A 579 -4.80 -14.52 -15.28
N VAL A 580 -6.08 -14.58 -14.90
CA VAL A 580 -7.19 -14.62 -15.87
C VAL A 580 -7.22 -13.31 -16.66
N VAL A 581 -7.16 -12.17 -15.99
CA VAL A 581 -7.08 -10.85 -16.64
C VAL A 581 -5.82 -10.74 -17.49
N ALA A 582 -4.67 -11.21 -17.00
CA ALA A 582 -3.41 -11.22 -17.73
C ALA A 582 -3.46 -12.06 -19.02
N CYS A 583 -4.05 -13.26 -18.99
CA CYS A 583 -4.25 -14.09 -20.16
C CYS A 583 -5.17 -13.42 -21.18
N THR A 584 -6.28 -12.87 -20.70
CA THR A 584 -7.26 -12.17 -21.55
C THR A 584 -6.61 -10.96 -22.23
N MET A 585 -5.91 -10.12 -21.49
CA MET A 585 -5.19 -8.97 -22.03
C MET A 585 -4.07 -9.39 -23.01
N SER A 586 -3.35 -10.45 -22.69
CA SER A 586 -2.30 -10.98 -23.57
C SER A 586 -2.87 -11.43 -24.91
N TYR A 587 -4.01 -12.11 -24.88
CA TYR A 587 -4.73 -12.51 -26.09
C TYR A 587 -5.19 -11.29 -26.91
N LEU A 588 -5.81 -10.30 -26.26
CA LEU A 588 -6.26 -9.07 -26.91
C LEU A 588 -5.09 -8.32 -27.57
N LEU A 589 -3.95 -8.22 -26.89
CA LEU A 589 -2.76 -7.52 -27.40
C LEU A 589 -2.08 -8.25 -28.54
N GLN A 590 -2.00 -9.58 -28.51
CA GLN A 590 -1.20 -10.36 -29.45
C GLN A 590 -2.01 -10.95 -30.62
N ARG A 591 -3.30 -11.25 -30.42
CA ARG A 591 -4.14 -11.99 -31.39
C ARG A 591 -5.27 -11.15 -31.98
N THR A 592 -5.51 -9.94 -31.51
CA THR A 592 -6.55 -9.09 -32.04
C THR A 592 -5.96 -7.81 -32.61
N ARG A 593 -6.69 -7.16 -33.53
CA ARG A 593 -6.36 -5.84 -34.08
C ARG A 593 -7.29 -4.75 -33.54
N ILE A 594 -8.01 -5.04 -32.44
CA ILE A 594 -8.99 -4.11 -31.87
C ILE A 594 -8.27 -2.80 -31.48
N ARG A 595 -8.82 -1.70 -31.94
CA ARG A 595 -8.36 -0.35 -31.58
C ARG A 595 -8.73 -0.11 -30.12
N GLY A 596 -7.88 0.62 -29.38
CA GLY A 596 -8.08 0.85 -27.93
C GLY A 596 -7.48 -0.21 -27.01
N ARG A 597 -7.06 -1.39 -27.48
CA ARG A 597 -6.41 -2.44 -26.68
C ARG A 597 -5.16 -1.97 -25.94
N LYS A 598 -4.54 -0.88 -26.36
CA LYS A 598 -3.38 -0.28 -25.68
C LYS A 598 -3.75 0.53 -24.44
N LEU A 599 -5.01 0.97 -24.30
CA LEU A 599 -5.43 1.77 -23.14
C LEU A 599 -5.38 0.95 -21.84
N PRO A 600 -6.03 -0.23 -21.72
CA PRO A 600 -5.88 -1.04 -20.52
C PRO A 600 -4.43 -1.48 -20.28
N ASP A 601 -3.63 -1.76 -21.32
CA ASP A 601 -2.19 -2.05 -21.16
C ASP A 601 -1.43 -0.88 -20.53
N PHE A 602 -1.71 0.34 -20.97
CA PHE A 602 -1.15 1.55 -20.38
C PHE A 602 -1.58 1.73 -18.91
N LEU A 603 -2.87 1.56 -18.61
CA LEU A 603 -3.39 1.71 -17.25
C LEU A 603 -2.79 0.66 -16.31
N ILE A 604 -2.72 -0.60 -16.71
CA ILE A 604 -2.07 -1.67 -15.94
C ILE A 604 -0.59 -1.34 -15.68
N THR A 605 0.10 -0.82 -16.68
CA THR A 605 1.51 -0.42 -16.54
C THR A 605 1.68 0.74 -15.56
N LEU A 606 0.80 1.74 -15.65
CA LEU A 606 0.77 2.89 -14.75
C LEU A 606 0.57 2.47 -13.28
N GLY A 607 -0.34 1.50 -13.02
CA GLY A 607 -0.57 0.97 -11.67
C GLY A 607 0.66 0.34 -11.07
N SER A 608 1.35 -0.51 -11.82
CA SER A 608 2.59 -1.14 -11.36
C SER A 608 3.70 -0.13 -11.06
N GLY A 609 3.79 0.93 -11.85
CA GLY A 609 4.78 2.00 -11.67
C GLY A 609 4.48 2.95 -10.52
N THR A 610 3.23 3.05 -10.09
CA THR A 610 2.84 3.92 -8.97
C THR A 610 3.37 3.38 -7.65
N PRO A 611 3.93 4.24 -6.76
CA PRO A 611 4.37 3.83 -5.45
C PRO A 611 3.24 3.21 -4.62
N SER A 612 3.51 2.08 -3.93
CA SER A 612 2.48 1.32 -3.18
C SER A 612 1.80 2.17 -2.10
N VAL A 613 2.54 3.05 -1.44
CA VAL A 613 2.00 3.96 -0.41
C VAL A 613 1.02 4.97 -1.01
N VAL A 614 1.26 5.42 -2.25
CA VAL A 614 0.34 6.33 -2.97
C VAL A 614 -0.95 5.61 -3.33
N ILE A 615 -0.85 4.37 -3.84
CA ILE A 615 -2.03 3.53 -4.13
C ILE A 615 -2.84 3.32 -2.85
N ALA A 616 -2.18 2.94 -1.76
CA ALA A 616 -2.84 2.68 -0.48
C ALA A 616 -3.55 3.93 0.06
N LEU A 617 -2.87 5.09 0.09
CA LEU A 617 -3.46 6.35 0.55
C LEU A 617 -4.68 6.74 -0.32
N GLY A 618 -4.54 6.66 -1.63
CA GLY A 618 -5.62 6.97 -2.57
C GLY A 618 -6.85 6.08 -2.37
N LEU A 619 -6.66 4.77 -2.25
CA LEU A 619 -7.74 3.82 -1.99
C LEU A 619 -8.39 4.07 -0.62
N ILE A 620 -7.60 4.29 0.44
CA ILE A 620 -8.13 4.64 1.78
C ILE A 620 -9.02 5.88 1.71
N MET A 621 -8.65 6.87 0.94
CA MET A 621 -9.39 8.13 0.86
C MET A 621 -10.65 8.04 -0.01
N THR A 622 -10.67 7.20 -1.05
CA THR A 622 -11.76 7.16 -2.03
C THR A 622 -12.77 6.03 -1.79
N MET A 623 -12.35 4.93 -1.14
CA MET A 623 -13.15 3.71 -1.02
C MET A 623 -13.96 3.64 0.30
N LYS A 624 -14.29 4.79 0.89
CA LYS A 624 -15.12 4.92 2.11
C LYS A 624 -16.61 5.07 1.84
N GLY A 625 -17.03 4.99 0.58
CA GLY A 625 -18.43 5.15 0.17
C GLY A 625 -18.75 6.48 -0.52
N ASP A 626 -17.84 7.46 -0.51
CA ASP A 626 -18.05 8.79 -1.11
C ASP A 626 -18.36 8.73 -2.62
N PHE A 627 -17.89 7.69 -3.30
CA PHE A 627 -18.10 7.45 -4.72
C PHE A 627 -18.97 6.21 -4.99
N GLY A 628 -19.80 5.78 -4.03
CA GLY A 628 -20.69 4.62 -4.14
C GLY A 628 -20.02 3.27 -3.89
N VAL A 629 -18.70 3.24 -3.75
CA VAL A 629 -17.94 2.02 -3.46
C VAL A 629 -17.40 2.09 -2.03
N ASN A 630 -17.86 1.20 -1.16
CA ASN A 630 -17.40 1.11 0.21
C ASN A 630 -16.77 -0.26 0.46
N ILE A 631 -15.47 -0.34 0.20
CA ILE A 631 -14.63 -1.51 0.52
C ILE A 631 -13.57 -1.19 1.57
N TYR A 632 -13.59 0.02 2.13
CA TYR A 632 -12.66 0.41 3.20
C TYR A 632 -12.84 -0.49 4.42
N ASN A 633 -11.73 -0.84 5.06
CA ASN A 633 -11.68 -1.76 6.21
C ASN A 633 -12.22 -3.16 5.92
N THR A 634 -12.17 -3.61 4.67
CA THR A 634 -12.52 -4.98 4.25
C THR A 634 -11.34 -5.65 3.55
N ALA A 635 -11.39 -6.97 3.41
CA ALA A 635 -10.41 -7.74 2.63
C ALA A 635 -10.33 -7.32 1.15
N TYR A 636 -11.44 -6.82 0.60
CA TYR A 636 -11.52 -6.45 -0.82
C TYR A 636 -10.58 -5.32 -1.20
N ILE A 637 -10.35 -4.33 -0.33
CA ILE A 637 -9.43 -3.22 -0.62
C ILE A 637 -7.99 -3.72 -0.81
N MET A 638 -7.59 -4.76 -0.03
CA MET A 638 -6.27 -5.38 -0.16
C MET A 638 -6.12 -6.11 -1.49
N ILE A 639 -7.12 -6.93 -1.87
CA ILE A 639 -7.13 -7.66 -3.14
C ILE A 639 -7.06 -6.69 -4.33
N VAL A 640 -7.83 -5.61 -4.29
CA VAL A 640 -7.82 -4.55 -5.31
C VAL A 640 -6.45 -3.87 -5.39
N ALA A 641 -5.86 -3.49 -4.26
CA ALA A 641 -4.53 -2.88 -4.22
C ALA A 641 -3.45 -3.79 -4.81
N TYR A 642 -3.50 -5.08 -4.49
CA TYR A 642 -2.57 -6.08 -5.03
C TYR A 642 -2.76 -6.29 -6.54
N LEU A 643 -4.02 -6.36 -7.02
CA LEU A 643 -4.30 -6.44 -8.46
C LEU A 643 -3.72 -5.23 -9.20
N ILE A 644 -3.96 -4.00 -8.74
CA ILE A 644 -3.41 -2.79 -9.36
C ILE A 644 -1.87 -2.87 -9.42
N LYS A 645 -1.24 -3.33 -8.34
CA LYS A 645 0.22 -3.31 -8.22
C LYS A 645 0.92 -4.41 -9.01
N TYR A 646 0.39 -5.63 -9.02
CA TYR A 646 1.12 -6.81 -9.48
C TYR A 646 0.60 -7.42 -10.79
N LEU A 647 -0.57 -7.00 -11.30
CA LEU A 647 -1.16 -7.52 -12.54
C LEU A 647 -0.22 -7.43 -13.75
N MET A 648 0.55 -6.35 -13.86
CA MET A 648 1.51 -6.15 -14.95
C MET A 648 2.55 -7.27 -15.02
N MET A 649 3.01 -7.80 -13.89
CA MET A 649 4.04 -8.86 -13.86
C MET A 649 3.54 -10.13 -14.53
N GLY A 650 2.33 -10.57 -14.16
CA GLY A 650 1.67 -11.71 -14.81
C GLY A 650 1.40 -11.45 -16.29
N MET A 651 0.85 -10.27 -16.62
CA MET A 651 0.52 -9.91 -17.98
C MET A 651 1.75 -9.92 -18.91
N ARG A 652 2.86 -9.29 -18.53
CA ARG A 652 4.09 -9.26 -19.35
C ARG A 652 4.69 -10.65 -19.56
N THR A 653 4.56 -11.54 -18.57
CA THR A 653 5.03 -12.91 -18.67
C THR A 653 4.22 -13.71 -19.71
N VAL A 654 2.89 -13.59 -19.68
CA VAL A 654 2.01 -14.27 -20.62
C VAL A 654 2.11 -13.66 -22.02
N VAL A 655 2.17 -12.31 -22.14
CA VAL A 655 2.38 -11.61 -23.42
C VAL A 655 3.65 -12.10 -24.11
N SER A 656 4.75 -12.21 -23.35
CA SER A 656 6.05 -12.68 -23.87
C SER A 656 5.97 -14.13 -24.37
N ALA A 657 5.24 -15.00 -23.68
CA ALA A 657 5.05 -16.39 -24.11
C ALA A 657 4.18 -16.48 -25.38
N MET A 658 3.06 -15.75 -25.39
CA MET A 658 2.12 -15.73 -26.51
C MET A 658 2.74 -15.15 -27.79
N SER A 659 3.66 -14.19 -27.66
CA SER A 659 4.38 -13.62 -28.82
C SER A 659 5.37 -14.61 -29.47
N GLN A 660 5.77 -15.66 -28.77
CA GLN A 660 6.68 -16.70 -29.29
C GLN A 660 5.94 -17.81 -30.05
N ILE A 661 4.61 -17.89 -29.91
CA ILE A 661 3.79 -18.86 -30.62
C ILE A 661 3.36 -18.27 -31.96
N HIS A 662 3.72 -18.94 -33.05
CA HIS A 662 3.31 -18.50 -34.39
C HIS A 662 1.80 -18.66 -34.57
N VAL A 663 1.15 -17.65 -35.18
CA VAL A 663 -0.31 -17.60 -35.36
C VAL A 663 -0.81 -18.76 -36.22
N SER A 664 0.02 -19.25 -37.15
CA SER A 664 -0.32 -20.38 -38.02
C SER A 664 -0.78 -21.67 -37.30
N LEU A 665 -0.31 -21.90 -36.06
CA LEU A 665 -0.76 -23.04 -35.27
C LEU A 665 -2.25 -22.92 -34.91
N GLU A 666 -2.69 -21.75 -34.59
CA GLU A 666 -4.10 -21.46 -34.28
C GLU A 666 -4.96 -21.49 -35.56
N GLU A 667 -4.45 -20.94 -36.68
CA GLU A 667 -5.08 -20.95 -37.97
C GLU A 667 -5.24 -22.40 -38.52
N CYS A 668 -4.21 -23.24 -38.46
CA CYS A 668 -4.28 -24.64 -38.84
C CYS A 668 -5.33 -25.40 -38.03
N SER A 669 -5.42 -25.15 -36.72
CA SER A 669 -6.45 -25.75 -35.88
C SER A 669 -7.86 -25.34 -36.31
N GLN A 670 -8.08 -24.08 -36.62
CA GLN A 670 -9.37 -23.58 -37.09
C GLN A 670 -9.74 -24.14 -38.47
N ILE A 671 -8.78 -24.20 -39.40
CA ILE A 671 -8.98 -24.81 -40.72
C ILE A 671 -9.35 -26.31 -40.59
N SER A 672 -8.80 -26.99 -39.56
CA SER A 672 -9.15 -28.39 -39.23
C SER A 672 -10.51 -28.53 -38.52
N GLY A 673 -11.32 -27.44 -38.44
CA GLY A 673 -12.67 -27.46 -37.88
C GLY A 673 -12.75 -27.33 -36.36
N ALA A 674 -11.64 -26.98 -35.67
CA ALA A 674 -11.70 -26.72 -34.24
C ALA A 674 -12.30 -25.36 -33.94
N SER A 675 -13.20 -25.29 -32.97
CA SER A 675 -13.70 -24.01 -32.43
C SER A 675 -12.57 -23.23 -31.77
N TRP A 676 -12.75 -21.91 -31.65
CA TRP A 676 -11.82 -21.01 -30.94
C TRP A 676 -11.50 -21.53 -29.52
N THR A 677 -12.51 -21.91 -28.75
CA THR A 677 -12.34 -22.46 -27.40
C THR A 677 -11.48 -23.73 -27.42
N ARG A 678 -11.73 -24.64 -28.37
CA ARG A 678 -10.94 -25.89 -28.50
C ARG A 678 -9.48 -25.58 -28.85
N THR A 679 -9.22 -24.61 -29.72
CA THR A 679 -7.87 -24.16 -30.08
C THR A 679 -7.16 -23.55 -28.84
N MET A 680 -7.85 -22.69 -28.09
CA MET A 680 -7.27 -22.05 -26.89
C MET A 680 -6.93 -23.10 -25.82
N PHE A 681 -7.84 -24.01 -25.49
CA PHE A 681 -7.62 -24.95 -24.40
C PHE A 681 -6.72 -26.17 -24.79
N LYS A 682 -6.69 -26.57 -26.08
CA LYS A 682 -5.94 -27.73 -26.49
C LYS A 682 -4.60 -27.42 -27.17
N ILE A 683 -4.39 -26.23 -27.68
CA ILE A 683 -3.16 -25.84 -28.39
C ILE A 683 -2.46 -24.69 -27.70
N THR A 684 -3.05 -23.51 -27.73
CA THR A 684 -2.40 -22.28 -27.21
C THR A 684 -2.18 -22.36 -25.70
N GLY A 685 -3.19 -22.75 -24.92
CA GLY A 685 -3.14 -22.85 -23.46
C GLY A 685 -2.03 -23.78 -22.95
N PRO A 686 -1.96 -25.06 -23.39
CA PRO A 686 -0.88 -25.95 -22.98
C PRO A 686 0.52 -25.44 -23.33
N LEU A 687 0.69 -24.81 -24.49
CA LEU A 687 1.98 -24.23 -24.91
C LEU A 687 2.44 -23.07 -24.03
N ILE A 688 1.52 -22.22 -23.56
CA ILE A 688 1.83 -21.10 -22.68
C ILE A 688 1.66 -21.43 -21.20
N PHE A 689 1.19 -22.62 -20.83
CA PHE A 689 0.90 -22.99 -19.44
C PHE A 689 2.08 -22.77 -18.47
N PRO A 690 3.34 -23.11 -18.83
CA PRO A 690 4.48 -22.81 -17.96
C PRO A 690 4.60 -21.31 -17.64
N SER A 691 4.26 -20.44 -18.60
CA SER A 691 4.30 -18.99 -18.42
C SER A 691 3.08 -18.45 -17.67
N ILE A 692 1.91 -19.12 -17.82
CA ILE A 692 0.72 -18.85 -17.00
C ILE A 692 1.04 -19.17 -15.53
N ALA A 693 1.59 -20.33 -15.25
CA ALA A 693 1.99 -20.74 -13.91
C ALA A 693 3.04 -19.78 -13.32
N ALA A 694 4.08 -19.45 -14.09
CA ALA A 694 5.09 -18.48 -13.67
C ALA A 694 4.48 -17.10 -13.41
N GLY A 695 3.56 -16.63 -14.25
CA GLY A 695 2.84 -15.37 -14.07
C GLY A 695 1.96 -15.38 -12.82
N TRP A 696 1.29 -16.50 -12.53
CA TRP A 696 0.50 -16.68 -11.32
C TRP A 696 1.38 -16.53 -10.06
N PHE A 697 2.53 -17.22 -10.01
CA PHE A 697 3.47 -17.11 -8.91
C PHE A 697 4.06 -15.70 -8.78
N LEU A 698 4.33 -15.00 -9.90
CA LEU A 698 4.83 -13.62 -9.87
C LEU A 698 3.80 -12.61 -9.31
N ILE A 699 2.51 -12.91 -9.39
CA ILE A 699 1.46 -12.14 -8.73
C ILE A 699 1.32 -12.61 -7.27
N PHE A 700 1.28 -13.92 -7.02
CA PHE A 700 1.03 -14.50 -5.71
C PHE A 700 2.07 -14.14 -4.64
N ILE A 701 3.36 -14.28 -4.98
CA ILE A 701 4.45 -14.12 -4.00
C ILE A 701 4.48 -12.72 -3.37
N PRO A 702 4.36 -11.62 -4.14
CA PRO A 702 4.38 -10.29 -3.55
C PRO A 702 3.01 -9.83 -3.01
N SER A 703 1.91 -10.57 -3.28
CA SER A 703 0.56 -10.29 -2.75
C SER A 703 0.39 -10.89 -1.38
#